data_99d8ce72bc60f4956ea03eed2368ad76
#
_entry.id   99d8ce72bc60f4956ea03eed2368ad76
#
_cell.length_a   1.000
_cell.length_b   1.000
_cell.length_c   1.000
_cell.angle_alpha   90.00
_cell.angle_beta   90.00
_cell.angle_gamma   90.00
#
_symmetry.space_group_name_H-M   'P 1'
#
loop_
_entity.id
_entity.type
_entity.pdbx_description
1 polymer ?
#
loop_
_entity_poly.entity_id
_entity_poly.type
_entity_poly.pdbx_seq_one_letter_code
_entity_poly.pdbx_strand_id
1 'polypeptide(L)'
;MKKKSILLSLLLAIFVVGGMFAQEPTYSKMSPYTRILLDKLAKKDTANSLLRSSISGDYLSAFVKVATDEGWASLDSAGCRIRTRTGDIATVLIPLSAVESVSELGCIQYVSASQPMRASMDSARYYSDVADAYAGTKLPQPYTGKGVIVGVVDQGLDFTHPNFYDKEGKSYRIKQVWDQTSPYSKAEYRTEEELLDAACSFDSDVNTHGTHVTGIAAGGGFDTPYQGVANESDMILVATTMQEADIVNGVDYIFKESERLGRPCVVNLSLGGGIGGHDGTDFGALMLDRMVGPGKIITVAMGNSRDMPVYTELMSPSDTLRTFVGRSNTGLSYGLVDIWADEPGEPFSVCLDLYDRESDEILNTTGFFALDTMPKSSVFTSESVDGTLVYEAQMESELYVFNGRYRLFIQFNYPEGTKNEKIFLLHVATNNTPVRAWGNNGESLFTDLGKGYPYTVGTGDFTVGSPASAKNVIAVGAYATRICPVNVDGGTSYLAGNSLGELTSFSSVGPTLDNRMKPDITAPGLWVASSYNSFYLEGETGEGAKASQARYSTFNGHRYPWGYMSGTSMACPFVTGSIALWLQANPALSPDDIKDVFSRTAVQDKPLSYPNKQWGWGKIDVYKGLLDILGIPTSTENVFEEAPQEAVSVYASGTKGSFHVRWAEVPGSFSIHVHDASGRHLYGEKVDSPASVDYAVSLGNVQPGVYFIQIDTAEGTVERKIRL
;
A
#
# COMPACT_ATOMS: atom_id res chain seq x y z
N MET A 1 -13.97 23.24 -71.91
CA MET A 1 -14.53 23.34 -70.52
C MET A 1 -14.28 22.15 -69.66
N LYS A 2 -13.39 21.16 -69.96
CA LYS A 2 -13.16 19.98 -69.16
C LYS A 2 -11.78 19.93 -68.46
N LYS A 3 -10.93 20.96 -68.57
CA LYS A 3 -9.60 21.01 -67.92
C LYS A 3 -9.52 21.87 -66.66
N LYS A 4 -10.58 22.67 -66.33
CA LYS A 4 -10.61 23.49 -65.13
C LYS A 4 -11.24 22.79 -63.90
N SER A 5 -12.00 21.71 -64.11
CA SER A 5 -12.62 20.94 -63.00
C SER A 5 -11.65 19.99 -62.28
N ILE A 6 -10.62 19.49 -62.97
CA ILE A 6 -9.65 18.52 -62.37
C ILE A 6 -8.65 19.26 -61.46
N LEU A 7 -8.31 20.53 -61.72
CA LEU A 7 -7.40 21.29 -60.89
C LEU A 7 -8.05 21.80 -59.58
N LEU A 8 -9.36 21.96 -59.57
CA LEU A 8 -10.08 22.36 -58.35
C LEU A 8 -10.33 21.18 -57.41
N SER A 9 -10.47 19.95 -57.95
CA SER A 9 -10.61 18.73 -57.14
C SER A 9 -9.30 18.30 -56.53
N LEU A 10 -8.14 18.57 -57.16
CA LEU A 10 -6.83 18.30 -56.58
C LEU A 10 -6.43 19.32 -55.50
N LEU A 11 -6.89 20.58 -55.60
CA LEU A 11 -6.66 21.60 -54.57
C LEU A 11 -7.57 21.38 -53.35
N LEU A 12 -8.76 20.78 -53.48
CA LEU A 12 -9.62 20.42 -52.36
C LEU A 12 -9.12 19.19 -51.63
N ALA A 13 -8.49 18.21 -52.32
CA ALA A 13 -7.90 17.03 -51.73
C ALA A 13 -6.60 17.33 -50.91
N ILE A 14 -5.88 18.40 -51.29
CA ILE A 14 -4.68 18.84 -50.53
C ILE A 14 -5.08 19.65 -49.26
N PHE A 15 -6.26 20.25 -49.22
CA PHE A 15 -6.75 20.99 -48.05
C PHE A 15 -7.41 20.09 -47.00
N VAL A 16 -7.80 18.86 -47.31
CA VAL A 16 -8.41 17.91 -46.37
C VAL A 16 -7.36 17.03 -45.63
N VAL A 17 -6.14 16.90 -46.20
CA VAL A 17 -5.02 16.21 -45.55
C VAL A 17 -4.14 17.15 -44.71
N GLY A 18 -4.28 18.48 -44.86
CA GLY A 18 -3.51 19.49 -44.12
C GLY A 18 -4.12 19.94 -42.79
N GLY A 19 -5.26 19.39 -42.39
CA GLY A 19 -6.04 19.86 -41.25
C GLY A 19 -5.93 19.03 -39.97
N MET A 20 -5.05 18.02 -39.91
CA MET A 20 -4.91 17.16 -38.71
C MET A 20 -3.60 17.33 -37.96
N PHE A 21 -2.79 18.32 -38.27
CA PHE A 21 -1.73 18.71 -37.35
C PHE A 21 -2.20 19.90 -36.54
N ALA A 22 -2.86 19.62 -35.42
CA ALA A 22 -3.10 20.61 -34.41
C ALA A 22 -1.73 21.21 -34.00
N GLN A 23 -1.70 22.53 -33.88
CA GLN A 23 -0.59 23.33 -33.38
C GLN A 23 0.00 22.60 -32.17
N GLU A 24 1.32 22.34 -32.15
CA GLU A 24 1.97 21.72 -30.99
C GLU A 24 1.56 22.43 -29.71
N PRO A 25 0.96 21.76 -28.74
CA PRO A 25 0.66 22.42 -27.47
C PRO A 25 1.96 22.75 -26.77
N THR A 26 2.04 23.93 -26.18
CA THR A 26 3.16 24.51 -25.42
C THR A 26 3.49 23.77 -24.12
N TYR A 27 3.11 22.49 -23.98
CA TYR A 27 3.15 21.73 -22.72
C TYR A 27 4.41 20.87 -22.52
N SER A 28 5.54 21.28 -23.09
CA SER A 28 6.77 20.47 -23.07
C SER A 28 7.32 20.16 -21.67
N LYS A 29 6.90 20.94 -20.65
CA LYS A 29 7.33 20.80 -19.27
C LYS A 29 6.23 20.26 -18.33
N MET A 30 5.16 19.67 -18.85
CA MET A 30 4.06 19.11 -18.08
C MET A 30 4.02 17.59 -18.19
N SER A 31 3.68 16.90 -17.08
CA SER A 31 3.45 15.45 -17.13
C SER A 31 2.27 15.09 -18.05
N PRO A 32 2.26 13.88 -18.64
CA PRO A 32 1.15 13.38 -19.43
C PRO A 32 -0.21 13.53 -18.74
N TYR A 33 -0.28 13.15 -17.48
CA TYR A 33 -1.48 13.28 -16.66
C TYR A 33 -1.95 14.74 -16.54
N THR A 34 -1.03 15.69 -16.33
CA THR A 34 -1.35 17.13 -16.28
C THR A 34 -1.94 17.63 -17.59
N ARG A 35 -1.38 17.20 -18.72
CA ARG A 35 -1.85 17.59 -20.07
C ARG A 35 -3.26 17.09 -20.34
N ILE A 36 -3.53 15.81 -20.03
CA ILE A 36 -4.88 15.21 -20.14
C ILE A 36 -5.89 15.99 -19.27
N LEU A 37 -5.50 16.29 -18.03
CA LEU A 37 -6.35 17.02 -17.10
C LEU A 37 -6.74 18.40 -17.62
N LEU A 38 -5.77 19.16 -18.17
CA LEU A 38 -6.01 20.49 -18.74
C LEU A 38 -6.87 20.45 -20.00
N ASP A 39 -6.66 19.46 -20.88
CA ASP A 39 -7.50 19.27 -22.06
C ASP A 39 -8.97 19.01 -21.69
N LYS A 40 -9.21 18.17 -20.69
CA LYS A 40 -10.57 17.93 -20.18
C LYS A 40 -11.19 19.15 -19.52
N LEU A 41 -10.41 19.93 -18.77
CA LEU A 41 -10.87 21.22 -18.23
C LEU A 41 -11.29 22.19 -19.33
N ALA A 42 -10.49 22.30 -20.40
CA ALA A 42 -10.78 23.14 -21.52
C ALA A 42 -12.09 22.72 -22.25
N LYS A 43 -12.35 21.42 -22.33
CA LYS A 43 -13.59 20.83 -22.88
C LYS A 43 -14.80 20.92 -21.94
N LYS A 44 -14.64 21.44 -20.71
CA LYS A 44 -15.67 21.50 -19.66
C LYS A 44 -16.28 20.14 -19.30
N ASP A 45 -15.51 19.08 -19.39
CA ASP A 45 -15.90 17.71 -19.00
C ASP A 45 -15.88 17.58 -17.47
N THR A 46 -16.90 18.11 -16.80
CA THR A 46 -17.01 18.12 -15.34
C THR A 46 -17.50 16.78 -14.77
N ALA A 47 -17.92 15.84 -15.60
CA ALA A 47 -18.38 14.52 -15.15
C ALA A 47 -17.21 13.58 -14.80
N ASN A 48 -16.00 13.86 -15.25
CA ASN A 48 -14.84 13.01 -15.08
C ASN A 48 -14.29 13.05 -13.65
N SER A 49 -14.22 11.88 -13.00
CA SER A 49 -13.73 11.74 -11.62
C SER A 49 -12.26 12.16 -11.43
N LEU A 50 -11.43 12.07 -12.50
CA LEU A 50 -10.03 12.51 -12.48
C LEU A 50 -9.90 14.03 -12.25
N LEU A 51 -10.84 14.83 -12.82
CA LEU A 51 -10.85 16.27 -12.64
C LEU A 51 -11.10 16.66 -11.18
N ARG A 52 -12.03 15.97 -10.52
CA ARG A 52 -12.42 16.30 -9.14
C ARG A 52 -11.30 16.03 -8.14
N SER A 53 -10.44 15.05 -8.42
CA SER A 53 -9.41 14.63 -7.48
C SER A 53 -8.18 15.53 -7.46
N SER A 54 -7.80 16.17 -8.59
CA SER A 54 -6.59 16.99 -8.69
C SER A 54 -6.84 18.49 -8.53
N ILE A 55 -8.11 18.90 -8.38
CA ILE A 55 -8.53 20.31 -8.31
C ILE A 55 -9.09 20.62 -6.93
N SER A 56 -8.57 21.68 -6.31
CA SER A 56 -9.05 22.23 -5.05
C SER A 56 -9.55 23.67 -5.27
N GLY A 57 -10.87 23.84 -5.41
CA GLY A 57 -11.45 25.12 -5.82
C GLY A 57 -10.94 25.58 -7.19
N ASP A 58 -10.36 26.77 -7.26
CA ASP A 58 -9.77 27.35 -8.49
C ASP A 58 -8.29 26.99 -8.67
N TYR A 59 -7.76 26.00 -7.96
CA TYR A 59 -6.35 25.64 -7.97
C TYR A 59 -6.14 24.17 -8.39
N LEU A 60 -5.07 23.96 -9.17
CA LEU A 60 -4.48 22.65 -9.45
C LEU A 60 -3.50 22.28 -8.32
N SER A 61 -3.71 21.14 -7.66
CA SER A 61 -2.70 20.56 -6.76
C SER A 61 -1.62 19.86 -7.61
N ALA A 62 -0.37 20.28 -7.47
CA ALA A 62 0.72 19.81 -8.33
C ALA A 62 2.06 19.76 -7.60
N PHE A 63 2.98 18.96 -8.15
CA PHE A 63 4.41 19.06 -7.89
C PHE A 63 5.07 19.96 -8.94
N VAL A 64 6.01 20.78 -8.52
CA VAL A 64 6.80 21.64 -9.40
C VAL A 64 8.28 21.44 -9.12
N LYS A 65 9.08 21.20 -10.18
CA LYS A 65 10.52 21.20 -10.14
C LYS A 65 11.05 22.51 -10.73
N VAL A 66 11.90 23.22 -9.98
CA VAL A 66 12.54 24.44 -10.42
C VAL A 66 13.98 24.20 -10.87
N ALA A 67 14.46 25.03 -11.79
CA ALA A 67 15.86 24.97 -12.25
C ALA A 67 16.80 25.77 -11.35
N THR A 68 16.29 26.84 -10.72
CA THR A 68 17.04 27.77 -9.88
C THR A 68 16.17 28.25 -8.73
N ASP A 69 16.79 28.74 -7.65
CA ASP A 69 16.06 29.30 -6.50
C ASP A 69 15.17 30.52 -6.85
N GLU A 70 15.47 31.24 -7.92
CA GLU A 70 14.62 32.33 -8.43
C GLU A 70 13.23 31.83 -8.87
N GLY A 71 13.11 30.53 -9.21
CA GLY A 71 11.86 29.90 -9.58
C GLY A 71 10.80 29.97 -8.49
N TRP A 72 11.19 29.95 -7.24
CA TRP A 72 10.27 30.05 -6.10
C TRP A 72 9.56 31.41 -6.04
N ALA A 73 10.32 32.48 -6.22
CA ALA A 73 9.76 33.84 -6.27
C ALA A 73 8.86 34.03 -7.52
N SER A 74 9.20 33.38 -8.63
CA SER A 74 8.40 33.42 -9.84
C SER A 74 7.06 32.72 -9.68
N LEU A 75 7.02 31.58 -8.97
CA LEU A 75 5.78 30.86 -8.60
C LEU A 75 4.89 31.72 -7.70
N ASP A 76 5.44 32.34 -6.68
CA ASP A 76 4.70 33.23 -5.79
C ASP A 76 4.11 34.43 -6.55
N SER A 77 4.91 35.04 -7.44
CA SER A 77 4.46 36.14 -8.31
C SER A 77 3.35 35.73 -9.29
N ALA A 78 3.27 34.46 -9.68
CA ALA A 78 2.21 33.90 -10.50
C ALA A 78 0.94 33.53 -9.69
N GLY A 79 0.90 33.82 -8.40
CA GLY A 79 -0.23 33.54 -7.50
C GLY A 79 -0.29 32.10 -7.03
N CYS A 80 0.79 31.33 -7.21
CA CYS A 80 0.90 29.98 -6.71
C CYS A 80 1.08 29.97 -5.18
N ARG A 81 0.63 28.90 -4.53
CA ARG A 81 0.83 28.68 -3.10
C ARG A 81 1.75 27.49 -2.91
N ILE A 82 3.01 27.76 -2.56
CA ILE A 82 3.98 26.71 -2.21
C ILE A 82 3.63 26.18 -0.82
N ARG A 83 3.47 24.84 -0.69
CA ARG A 83 3.14 24.20 0.59
C ARG A 83 4.36 23.54 1.20
N THR A 84 4.87 22.47 0.59
CA THR A 84 6.04 21.72 1.07
C THR A 84 7.15 21.79 0.05
N ARG A 85 8.37 22.16 0.48
CA ARG A 85 9.53 22.25 -0.38
C ARG A 85 10.64 21.32 0.09
N THR A 86 11.24 20.57 -0.86
CA THR A 86 12.37 19.67 -0.60
C THR A 86 13.40 19.83 -1.72
N GLY A 87 14.46 20.61 -1.45
CA GLY A 87 15.47 20.95 -2.47
C GLY A 87 14.86 21.74 -3.62
N ASP A 88 14.93 21.20 -4.83
CA ASP A 88 14.46 21.80 -6.08
C ASP A 88 13.02 21.40 -6.46
N ILE A 89 12.32 20.64 -5.61
CA ILE A 89 10.93 20.20 -5.80
C ILE A 89 10.03 20.75 -4.70
N ALA A 90 8.79 21.11 -5.05
CA ALA A 90 7.75 21.49 -4.08
C ALA A 90 6.37 20.99 -4.49
N THR A 91 5.49 20.79 -3.49
CA THR A 91 4.05 20.73 -3.69
C THR A 91 3.50 22.15 -3.77
N VAL A 92 2.69 22.42 -4.80
CA VAL A 92 2.23 23.76 -5.13
C VAL A 92 0.76 23.73 -5.53
N LEU A 93 -0.03 24.68 -5.01
CA LEU A 93 -1.34 24.98 -5.56
C LEU A 93 -1.17 26.05 -6.64
N ILE A 94 -1.44 25.69 -7.89
CA ILE A 94 -1.32 26.59 -9.05
C ILE A 94 -2.72 27.07 -9.44
N PRO A 95 -2.99 28.37 -9.54
CA PRO A 95 -4.28 28.83 -10.07
C PRO A 95 -4.55 28.20 -11.45
N LEU A 96 -5.74 27.65 -11.68
CA LEU A 96 -6.09 26.98 -12.95
C LEU A 96 -5.83 27.88 -14.16
N SER A 97 -6.06 29.18 -14.04
CA SER A 97 -5.77 30.17 -15.05
C SER A 97 -4.29 30.43 -15.32
N ALA A 98 -3.40 29.99 -14.43
CA ALA A 98 -1.95 30.22 -14.49
C ALA A 98 -1.14 28.97 -14.83
N VAL A 99 -1.75 27.79 -14.95
CA VAL A 99 -1.01 26.53 -15.11
C VAL A 99 -0.13 26.52 -16.35
N GLU A 100 -0.65 26.97 -17.48
CA GLU A 100 0.10 27.07 -18.75
C GLU A 100 1.27 28.06 -18.62
N SER A 101 0.98 29.30 -18.20
CA SER A 101 2.01 30.34 -18.06
C SER A 101 3.09 29.99 -17.05
N VAL A 102 2.75 29.29 -15.96
CA VAL A 102 3.72 28.78 -14.98
C VAL A 102 4.64 27.76 -15.61
N SER A 103 4.13 26.82 -16.42
CA SER A 103 4.96 25.81 -17.08
C SER A 103 5.94 26.42 -18.10
N GLU A 104 5.60 27.56 -18.70
CA GLU A 104 6.44 28.26 -19.69
C GLU A 104 7.58 29.07 -19.06
N LEU A 105 7.54 29.35 -17.76
CA LEU A 105 8.60 30.07 -17.07
C LEU A 105 9.97 29.37 -17.26
N GLY A 106 10.98 30.14 -17.62
CA GLY A 106 12.34 29.63 -17.87
C GLY A 106 12.97 28.92 -16.66
N CYS A 107 12.57 29.32 -15.46
CA CYS A 107 13.01 28.74 -14.19
C CYS A 107 12.25 27.47 -13.78
N ILE A 108 11.19 27.09 -14.45
CA ILE A 108 10.43 25.86 -14.20
C ILE A 108 10.95 24.76 -15.13
N GLN A 109 11.32 23.62 -14.57
CA GLN A 109 11.75 22.44 -15.31
C GLN A 109 10.59 21.49 -15.60
N TYR A 110 9.69 21.30 -14.62
CA TYR A 110 8.60 20.33 -14.76
C TYR A 110 7.43 20.64 -13.84
N VAL A 111 6.21 20.37 -14.31
CA VAL A 111 4.96 20.47 -13.56
C VAL A 111 4.21 19.15 -13.68
N SER A 112 3.87 18.53 -12.56
CA SER A 112 3.07 17.30 -12.52
C SER A 112 1.87 17.49 -11.59
N ALA A 113 0.65 17.38 -12.13
CA ALA A 113 -0.55 17.37 -11.32
C ALA A 113 -0.52 16.17 -10.37
N SER A 114 -1.01 16.40 -9.16
CA SER A 114 -1.14 15.35 -8.13
C SER A 114 -2.14 14.29 -8.58
N GLN A 115 -1.75 13.01 -8.48
CA GLN A 115 -2.59 11.88 -8.88
C GLN A 115 -3.37 11.34 -7.68
N PRO A 116 -4.59 10.75 -7.88
CA PRO A 116 -5.32 10.10 -6.80
C PRO A 116 -4.67 8.78 -6.39
N MET A 117 -4.69 8.49 -5.08
CA MET A 117 -4.21 7.23 -4.50
C MET A 117 -5.33 6.45 -3.80
N ARG A 118 -5.19 5.14 -3.61
CA ARG A 118 -6.22 4.25 -3.05
C ARG A 118 -5.70 3.45 -1.85
N ALA A 119 -6.60 3.07 -0.96
CA ALA A 119 -6.34 2.36 0.29
C ALA A 119 -6.72 0.87 0.25
N SER A 120 -6.14 0.02 1.11
CA SER A 120 -6.39 -1.44 1.20
C SER A 120 -6.16 -1.99 2.62
N MET A 121 -6.65 -3.20 2.97
CA MET A 121 -6.99 -3.59 4.35
C MET A 121 -6.55 -4.99 4.83
N ASP A 122 -6.10 -5.27 5.98
CA ASP A 122 -6.31 -5.82 7.35
C ASP A 122 -5.58 -7.08 7.87
N SER A 123 -5.21 -7.21 9.13
CA SER A 123 -5.09 -8.06 10.36
C SER A 123 -3.75 -8.65 10.84
N ALA A 124 -3.23 -8.45 12.00
CA ALA A 124 -2.89 -8.93 13.21
C ALA A 124 -1.62 -9.19 14.02
N ARG A 125 -1.69 -9.25 15.34
CA ARG A 125 -0.59 -9.15 16.33
C ARG A 125 0.02 -10.45 16.84
N TYR A 126 -0.55 -11.62 16.57
CA TYR A 126 -0.21 -12.86 17.26
C TYR A 126 1.15 -13.50 16.89
N TYR A 127 1.69 -13.22 15.70
CA TYR A 127 2.81 -13.97 15.12
C TYR A 127 4.17 -13.27 15.19
N SER A 128 4.33 -12.20 15.99
CA SER A 128 5.55 -11.37 15.99
C SER A 128 6.08 -10.97 17.37
N ASP A 129 5.79 -11.78 18.39
CA ASP A 129 6.33 -11.70 19.76
C ASP A 129 6.22 -10.31 20.45
N VAL A 130 5.22 -9.49 20.06
CA VAL A 130 4.97 -8.17 20.66
C VAL A 130 4.70 -8.26 22.17
N ALA A 131 4.14 -9.37 22.64
CA ALA A 131 3.83 -9.57 24.05
C ALA A 131 5.07 -9.53 24.94
N ASP A 132 6.20 -10.06 24.47
CA ASP A 132 7.47 -10.03 25.19
C ASP A 132 8.07 -8.62 25.27
N ALA A 133 7.86 -7.81 24.25
CA ALA A 133 8.22 -6.39 24.26
C ALA A 133 7.45 -5.62 25.36
N TYR A 134 6.13 -5.87 25.47
CA TYR A 134 5.28 -5.24 26.48
C TYR A 134 5.60 -5.72 27.90
N ALA A 135 5.91 -7.01 28.06
CA ALA A 135 6.31 -7.57 29.35
C ALA A 135 7.70 -7.08 29.79
N GLY A 136 8.51 -6.56 28.87
CA GLY A 136 9.90 -6.25 29.14
C GLY A 136 10.75 -7.50 29.40
N THR A 137 10.37 -8.66 28.85
CA THR A 137 11.05 -9.94 29.04
C THR A 137 12.51 -9.82 28.61
N LYS A 138 13.45 -9.98 29.55
CA LYS A 138 14.90 -9.77 29.32
C LYS A 138 15.29 -8.40 28.74
N LEU A 139 14.37 -7.43 28.73
CA LEU A 139 14.61 -6.05 28.29
C LEU A 139 14.81 -5.12 29.49
N PRO A 140 15.49 -3.97 29.34
CA PRO A 140 15.68 -2.99 30.42
C PRO A 140 14.36 -2.41 30.97
N GLN A 141 13.31 -2.39 30.17
CA GLN A 141 11.99 -1.88 30.49
C GLN A 141 10.95 -2.41 29.49
N PRO A 142 9.63 -2.25 29.74
CA PRO A 142 8.58 -2.42 28.74
C PRO A 142 8.74 -1.45 27.58
N TYR A 143 8.51 -1.93 26.35
CA TYR A 143 8.49 -1.12 25.13
C TYR A 143 7.10 -1.14 24.52
N THR A 144 6.46 0.02 24.51
CA THR A 144 5.05 0.24 24.14
C THR A 144 4.88 1.38 23.13
N GLY A 145 6.01 1.95 22.67
CA GLY A 145 6.05 3.15 21.83
C GLY A 145 5.95 4.47 22.63
N LYS A 146 6.02 4.40 23.95
CA LYS A 146 5.93 5.57 24.81
C LYS A 146 7.03 6.60 24.49
N GLY A 147 6.64 7.88 24.31
CA GLY A 147 7.58 8.94 23.95
C GLY A 147 7.79 9.10 22.44
N VAL A 148 7.25 8.22 21.60
CA VAL A 148 7.32 8.29 20.14
C VAL A 148 6.01 8.84 19.58
N ILE A 149 6.06 9.55 18.47
CA ILE A 149 4.88 9.95 17.69
C ILE A 149 4.61 8.91 16.61
N VAL A 150 3.38 8.39 16.57
CA VAL A 150 2.86 7.66 15.42
C VAL A 150 2.06 8.63 14.56
N GLY A 151 2.55 8.89 13.35
CA GLY A 151 1.85 9.67 12.34
C GLY A 151 1.00 8.77 11.44
N VAL A 152 -0.18 9.23 11.02
CA VAL A 152 -0.99 8.55 10.01
C VAL A 152 -1.53 9.56 9.02
N VAL A 153 -1.33 9.30 7.73
CA VAL A 153 -1.95 10.07 6.63
C VAL A 153 -2.89 9.13 5.90
N ASP A 154 -4.19 9.33 6.05
CA ASP A 154 -5.22 8.40 5.57
C ASP A 154 -6.60 9.09 5.45
N GLN A 155 -7.69 8.32 5.26
CA GLN A 155 -9.07 8.77 5.15
C GLN A 155 -9.98 8.16 6.24
N GLY A 156 -11.05 8.88 6.61
CA GLY A 156 -12.08 8.36 7.49
C GLY A 156 -11.63 8.18 8.94
N LEU A 157 -11.29 9.28 9.60
CA LEU A 157 -10.78 9.32 10.97
C LEU A 157 -11.89 9.65 11.97
N ASP A 158 -12.20 8.72 12.88
CA ASP A 158 -13.10 8.93 14.04
C ASP A 158 -12.25 9.32 15.26
N PHE A 159 -12.25 10.60 15.61
CA PHE A 159 -11.43 11.12 16.70
C PHE A 159 -11.97 10.72 18.08
N THR A 160 -13.23 10.33 18.17
CA THR A 160 -13.91 9.98 19.43
C THR A 160 -13.74 8.53 19.85
N HIS A 161 -13.19 7.68 18.94
CA HIS A 161 -13.11 6.24 19.16
C HIS A 161 -12.26 5.91 20.41
N PRO A 162 -12.76 5.08 21.37
CA PRO A 162 -12.07 4.78 22.63
C PRO A 162 -10.71 4.08 22.44
N ASN A 163 -10.43 3.54 21.27
CA ASN A 163 -9.11 2.99 20.92
C ASN A 163 -8.00 4.06 20.91
N PHE A 164 -8.36 5.34 20.83
CA PHE A 164 -7.41 6.46 20.80
C PHE A 164 -7.17 7.07 22.17
N TYR A 165 -7.68 6.43 23.20
CA TYR A 165 -7.33 6.66 24.59
C TYR A 165 -6.32 5.60 25.07
N ASP A 166 -5.86 5.73 26.33
CA ASP A 166 -5.18 4.64 27.01
C ASP A 166 -6.12 3.43 27.19
N LYS A 167 -5.58 2.30 27.65
CA LYS A 167 -6.35 1.05 27.81
C LYS A 167 -7.56 1.22 28.75
N GLU A 168 -7.48 2.12 29.71
CA GLU A 168 -8.52 2.42 30.69
C GLU A 168 -9.53 3.45 30.18
N GLY A 169 -9.35 4.05 29.02
CA GLY A 169 -10.22 5.10 28.46
C GLY A 169 -10.11 6.44 29.17
N LYS A 170 -8.97 6.75 29.79
CA LYS A 170 -8.78 7.96 30.62
C LYS A 170 -7.93 9.03 29.97
N SER A 171 -6.86 8.66 29.28
CA SER A 171 -5.88 9.58 28.71
C SER A 171 -5.99 9.58 27.19
N TYR A 172 -6.41 10.70 26.61
CA TYR A 172 -6.54 10.88 25.17
C TYR A 172 -5.16 11.04 24.52
N ARG A 173 -4.91 10.32 23.40
CA ARG A 173 -3.58 10.21 22.80
C ARG A 173 -3.44 10.83 21.42
N ILE A 174 -4.51 11.26 20.76
CA ILE A 174 -4.38 12.10 19.55
C ILE A 174 -3.99 13.51 20.01
N LYS A 175 -2.85 14.00 19.54
CA LYS A 175 -2.34 15.32 19.93
C LYS A 175 -2.73 16.40 18.94
N GLN A 176 -2.82 16.05 17.68
CA GLN A 176 -3.17 16.99 16.62
C GLN A 176 -3.79 16.24 15.44
N VAL A 177 -4.68 16.92 14.72
CA VAL A 177 -5.21 16.48 13.45
C VAL A 177 -5.18 17.65 12.46
N TRP A 178 -4.79 17.36 11.23
CA TRP A 178 -5.05 18.23 10.09
C TRP A 178 -6.00 17.52 9.14
N ASP A 179 -7.19 18.09 8.96
CA ASP A 179 -8.20 17.56 8.05
C ASP A 179 -8.15 18.31 6.70
N GLN A 180 -7.46 17.72 5.72
CA GLN A 180 -7.36 18.25 4.36
C GLN A 180 -8.64 17.98 3.53
N THR A 181 -9.54 17.09 4.01
CA THR A 181 -10.81 16.78 3.33
C THR A 181 -11.87 17.84 3.61
N SER A 182 -11.68 18.60 4.66
CA SER A 182 -12.60 19.65 5.06
C SER A 182 -12.61 20.82 4.05
N PRO A 183 -13.79 21.30 3.64
CA PRO A 183 -13.91 22.49 2.80
C PRO A 183 -13.60 23.80 3.53
N TYR A 184 -13.41 23.74 4.84
CA TYR A 184 -13.15 24.91 5.68
C TYR A 184 -11.66 25.22 5.78
N SER A 185 -11.28 26.50 5.69
CA SER A 185 -9.89 26.95 5.59
C SER A 185 -9.02 26.74 6.86
N LYS A 186 -9.59 26.26 7.97
CA LYS A 186 -8.90 25.99 9.23
C LYS A 186 -9.39 24.66 9.82
N ALA A 187 -9.03 23.59 9.20
CA ALA A 187 -9.35 22.24 9.70
C ALA A 187 -8.12 21.63 10.40
N GLU A 188 -7.43 22.42 11.24
CA GLU A 188 -6.40 21.94 12.14
C GLU A 188 -6.93 21.98 13.57
N TYR A 189 -6.86 20.85 14.25
CA TYR A 189 -7.29 20.67 15.64
C TYR A 189 -6.07 20.33 16.50
N ARG A 190 -5.83 21.09 17.57
CA ARG A 190 -4.61 21.03 18.36
C ARG A 190 -4.83 20.73 19.85
N THR A 191 -6.08 20.68 20.28
CA THR A 191 -6.47 20.37 21.65
C THR A 191 -7.48 19.22 21.69
N GLU A 192 -7.55 18.50 22.80
CA GLU A 192 -8.54 17.44 22.99
C GLU A 192 -9.98 17.97 22.84
N GLU A 193 -10.27 19.15 23.32
CA GLU A 193 -11.59 19.79 23.21
C GLU A 193 -11.96 20.02 21.74
N GLU A 194 -11.07 20.63 20.93
CA GLU A 194 -11.29 20.85 19.49
C GLU A 194 -11.51 19.54 18.73
N LEU A 195 -10.76 18.49 19.08
CA LEU A 195 -10.85 17.19 18.44
C LEU A 195 -12.16 16.47 18.77
N LEU A 196 -12.59 16.51 20.02
CA LEU A 196 -13.83 15.90 20.44
C LEU A 196 -15.07 16.68 19.96
N ASP A 197 -14.97 18.01 19.81
CA ASP A 197 -16.02 18.84 19.21
C ASP A 197 -16.14 18.58 17.71
N ALA A 198 -15.03 18.42 16.99
CA ALA A 198 -15.02 18.04 15.57
C ALA A 198 -15.48 16.61 15.34
N ALA A 199 -15.24 15.75 16.31
CA ALA A 199 -15.61 14.33 16.39
C ALA A 199 -14.97 13.43 15.34
N CYS A 200 -14.92 13.81 14.06
CA CYS A 200 -14.38 13.01 12.97
C CYS A 200 -13.86 13.89 11.82
N SER A 201 -13.13 13.30 10.87
CA SER A 201 -12.78 13.95 9.61
C SER A 201 -14.01 14.13 8.71
N PHE A 202 -13.97 15.10 7.81
CA PHE A 202 -15.10 15.47 6.95
C PHE A 202 -15.55 14.34 6.03
N ASP A 203 -14.66 13.42 5.67
CA ASP A 203 -14.91 12.25 4.81
C ASP A 203 -15.36 10.98 5.57
N SER A 204 -15.66 11.09 6.86
CA SER A 204 -15.97 9.94 7.73
C SER A 204 -17.31 9.25 7.44
N ASP A 205 -18.21 9.89 6.70
CA ASP A 205 -19.48 9.30 6.25
C ASP A 205 -19.30 8.31 5.08
N VAL A 206 -18.17 8.40 4.35
CA VAL A 206 -17.86 7.57 3.19
C VAL A 206 -16.61 6.71 3.37
N ASN A 207 -15.87 6.88 4.47
CA ASN A 207 -14.61 6.18 4.69
C ASN A 207 -14.38 5.78 6.15
N THR A 208 -13.63 4.70 6.37
CA THR A 208 -13.30 4.16 7.72
C THR A 208 -11.85 3.71 7.84
N HIS A 209 -11.09 3.76 6.75
CA HIS A 209 -9.78 3.13 6.64
C HIS A 209 -8.76 3.72 7.62
N GLY A 210 -8.67 5.04 7.74
CA GLY A 210 -7.75 5.73 8.63
C GLY A 210 -7.96 5.41 10.11
N THR A 211 -9.22 5.28 10.54
CA THR A 211 -9.55 4.83 11.90
C THR A 211 -9.00 3.45 12.17
N HIS A 212 -9.10 2.55 11.19
CA HIS A 212 -8.67 1.17 11.33
C HIS A 212 -7.14 1.06 11.38
N VAL A 213 -6.41 1.67 10.45
CA VAL A 213 -4.95 1.61 10.40
C VAL A 213 -4.31 2.31 11.61
N THR A 214 -4.88 3.44 12.06
CA THR A 214 -4.44 4.11 13.29
C THR A 214 -4.57 3.20 14.50
N GLY A 215 -5.66 2.46 14.58
CA GLY A 215 -5.90 1.49 15.64
C GLY A 215 -4.89 0.34 15.66
N ILE A 216 -4.46 -0.17 14.49
CA ILE A 216 -3.41 -1.21 14.39
C ILE A 216 -2.07 -0.65 14.85
N ALA A 217 -1.69 0.54 14.40
CA ALA A 217 -0.39 1.12 14.72
C ALA A 217 -0.30 1.47 16.21
N ALA A 218 -1.30 2.18 16.77
CA ALA A 218 -1.18 2.85 18.06
C ALA A 218 -2.40 2.73 18.98
N GLY A 219 -3.39 1.91 18.67
CA GLY A 219 -4.62 1.80 19.49
C GLY A 219 -4.37 1.30 20.90
N GLY A 220 -5.09 1.85 21.89
CA GLY A 220 -5.02 1.43 23.32
C GLY A 220 -5.73 0.10 23.61
N GLY A 221 -6.68 -0.31 22.74
CA GLY A 221 -7.39 -1.59 22.85
C GLY A 221 -8.57 -1.60 23.82
N PHE A 222 -9.07 -0.46 24.24
CA PHE A 222 -10.15 -0.27 25.23
C PHE A 222 -11.18 -1.41 25.24
N ASP A 223 -11.31 -2.12 26.40
CA ASP A 223 -12.23 -3.25 26.63
C ASP A 223 -12.21 -4.36 25.54
N THR A 224 -11.15 -4.46 24.76
CA THR A 224 -10.99 -5.46 23.68
C THR A 224 -9.58 -6.06 23.64
N PRO A 225 -9.39 -7.22 22.99
CA PRO A 225 -8.06 -7.74 22.71
C PRO A 225 -7.38 -7.05 21.52
N TYR A 226 -8.03 -6.09 20.86
CA TYR A 226 -7.60 -5.47 19.60
C TYR A 226 -6.71 -4.22 19.82
N GLN A 227 -5.77 -4.32 20.70
CA GLN A 227 -4.77 -3.32 21.02
C GLN A 227 -3.78 -3.13 19.85
N GLY A 228 -3.38 -1.90 19.54
CA GLY A 228 -2.35 -1.56 18.57
C GLY A 228 -0.94 -1.93 19.05
N VAL A 229 0.04 -1.95 18.13
CA VAL A 229 1.41 -2.36 18.46
C VAL A 229 2.10 -1.32 19.35
N ALA A 230 1.99 -0.02 19.03
CA ALA A 230 2.56 1.08 19.83
C ALA A 230 1.49 1.71 20.74
N ASN A 231 0.95 0.90 21.64
CA ASN A 231 -0.26 1.18 22.40
C ASN A 231 -0.15 2.31 23.44
N GLU A 232 1.03 2.87 23.68
CA GLU A 232 1.26 4.06 24.52
C GLU A 232 1.91 5.22 23.73
N SER A 233 2.02 5.11 22.39
CA SER A 233 2.42 6.25 21.56
C SER A 233 1.34 7.31 21.49
N ASP A 234 1.75 8.58 21.43
CA ASP A 234 0.86 9.64 21.01
C ASP A 234 0.74 9.68 19.48
N MET A 235 -0.36 10.24 18.97
CA MET A 235 -0.69 10.24 17.56
C MET A 235 -0.81 11.67 17.00
N ILE A 236 -0.34 11.87 15.76
CA ILE A 236 -0.63 13.03 14.93
C ILE A 236 -1.22 12.51 13.62
N LEU A 237 -2.44 12.94 13.28
CA LEU A 237 -3.20 12.39 12.17
C LEU A 237 -3.44 13.43 11.09
N VAL A 238 -3.49 12.98 9.85
CA VAL A 238 -3.90 13.80 8.70
C VAL A 238 -4.97 13.05 7.93
N ALA A 239 -6.18 13.61 7.88
CA ALA A 239 -7.20 13.15 6.94
C ALA A 239 -6.89 13.76 5.57
N THR A 240 -6.55 12.89 4.58
CA THR A 240 -6.04 13.36 3.29
C THR A 240 -7.07 13.23 2.17
N THR A 241 -6.98 14.10 1.16
CA THR A 241 -7.80 14.02 -0.06
C THR A 241 -7.42 12.85 -0.98
N MET A 242 -6.41 12.04 -0.61
CA MET A 242 -5.76 11.01 -1.44
C MET A 242 -5.07 11.57 -2.70
N GLN A 243 -4.83 12.88 -2.76
CA GLN A 243 -3.94 13.45 -3.75
C GLN A 243 -2.49 13.29 -3.30
N GLU A 244 -1.62 12.86 -4.21
CA GLU A 244 -0.21 12.60 -3.92
C GLU A 244 0.48 13.80 -3.25
N ALA A 245 0.21 15.03 -3.71
CA ALA A 245 0.74 16.24 -3.10
C ALA A 245 0.21 16.48 -1.67
N ASP A 246 -1.04 16.17 -1.41
CA ASP A 246 -1.63 16.33 -0.08
C ASP A 246 -1.09 15.27 0.90
N ILE A 247 -0.80 14.07 0.43
CA ILE A 247 -0.11 13.04 1.21
C ILE A 247 1.30 13.53 1.63
N VAL A 248 2.09 14.05 0.68
CA VAL A 248 3.41 14.61 0.97
C VAL A 248 3.32 15.79 1.94
N ASN A 249 2.34 16.68 1.78
CA ASN A 249 2.08 17.78 2.71
C ASN A 249 1.71 17.26 4.11
N GLY A 250 0.93 16.18 4.17
CA GLY A 250 0.54 15.54 5.44
C GLY A 250 1.73 14.96 6.18
N VAL A 251 2.65 14.29 5.49
CA VAL A 251 3.90 13.77 6.06
C VAL A 251 4.77 14.91 6.59
N ASP A 252 4.97 15.96 5.80
CA ASP A 252 5.74 17.14 6.19
C ASP A 252 5.14 17.81 7.45
N TYR A 253 3.81 17.95 7.51
CA TYR A 253 3.11 18.45 8.68
C TYR A 253 3.39 17.61 9.93
N ILE A 254 3.27 16.30 9.85
CA ILE A 254 3.51 15.39 10.96
C ILE A 254 4.95 15.50 11.45
N PHE A 255 5.93 15.49 10.55
CA PHE A 255 7.34 15.60 10.93
C PHE A 255 7.66 16.94 11.58
N LYS A 256 7.15 18.06 11.06
CA LYS A 256 7.33 19.39 11.67
C LYS A 256 6.74 19.47 13.07
N GLU A 257 5.55 18.91 13.28
CA GLU A 257 4.93 18.91 14.60
C GLU A 257 5.65 17.96 15.58
N SER A 258 6.15 16.81 15.11
CA SER A 258 6.96 15.92 15.95
C SER A 258 8.30 16.54 16.35
N GLU A 259 8.94 17.30 15.46
CA GLU A 259 10.15 18.10 15.76
C GLU A 259 9.84 19.19 16.80
N ARG A 260 8.71 19.90 16.63
CA ARG A 260 8.26 20.92 17.61
C ARG A 260 8.05 20.30 19.00
N LEU A 261 7.62 19.04 19.05
CA LEU A 261 7.45 18.29 20.29
C LEU A 261 8.75 17.67 20.81
N GLY A 262 9.85 17.71 20.01
CA GLY A 262 11.15 17.13 20.35
C GLY A 262 11.13 15.59 20.43
N ARG A 263 10.31 14.92 19.60
CA ARG A 263 10.05 13.47 19.69
C ARG A 263 10.34 12.78 18.36
N PRO A 264 10.90 11.56 18.38
CA PRO A 264 11.02 10.75 17.16
C PRO A 264 9.64 10.38 16.63
N CYS A 265 9.57 10.15 15.33
CA CYS A 265 8.30 9.92 14.64
C CYS A 265 8.42 8.81 13.58
N VAL A 266 7.38 7.99 13.49
CA VAL A 266 7.17 7.08 12.36
C VAL A 266 5.80 7.36 11.75
N VAL A 267 5.77 7.56 10.41
CA VAL A 267 4.54 7.88 9.67
C VAL A 267 4.10 6.66 8.87
N ASN A 268 2.82 6.30 9.02
CA ASN A 268 2.14 5.26 8.26
C ASN A 268 1.51 5.83 7.00
N LEU A 269 1.82 5.25 5.85
CA LEU A 269 1.15 5.47 4.56
C LEU A 269 0.55 4.15 4.08
N SER A 270 -0.71 3.89 4.47
CA SER A 270 -1.45 2.70 4.05
C SER A 270 -2.15 2.93 2.71
N LEU A 271 -1.41 3.45 1.73
CA LEU A 271 -1.92 3.93 0.45
C LEU A 271 -0.84 3.78 -0.64
N GLY A 272 -1.26 3.90 -1.91
CA GLY A 272 -0.34 3.87 -3.05
C GLY A 272 -1.08 3.84 -4.39
N GLY A 273 -0.35 4.07 -5.48
CA GLY A 273 -0.84 4.04 -6.85
C GLY A 273 0.00 3.13 -7.75
N GLY A 274 -0.63 2.57 -8.79
CA GLY A 274 0.02 1.69 -9.78
C GLY A 274 0.55 2.43 -11.02
N ILE A 275 0.56 3.76 -11.04
CA ILE A 275 1.02 4.61 -12.13
C ILE A 275 2.29 5.32 -11.70
N GLY A 276 3.32 5.33 -12.56
CA GLY A 276 4.60 5.98 -12.31
C GLY A 276 5.79 5.15 -12.81
N GLY A 277 7.00 5.62 -12.52
CA GLY A 277 8.24 5.00 -13.01
C GLY A 277 8.61 3.67 -12.35
N HIS A 278 7.95 3.27 -11.29
CA HIS A 278 8.21 2.06 -10.50
C HIS A 278 9.68 1.89 -10.05
N ASP A 279 10.48 2.96 -10.12
CA ASP A 279 11.89 3.04 -9.75
C ASP A 279 12.15 4.07 -8.63
N GLY A 280 11.09 4.67 -8.07
CA GLY A 280 11.17 5.70 -7.04
C GLY A 280 11.64 7.07 -7.54
N THR A 281 11.59 7.31 -8.85
CA THR A 281 11.93 8.61 -9.45
C THR A 281 10.71 9.51 -9.68
N ASP A 282 9.51 9.06 -9.32
CA ASP A 282 8.33 9.92 -9.28
C ASP A 282 8.43 10.99 -8.17
N PHE A 283 7.68 12.08 -8.34
CA PHE A 283 7.82 13.25 -7.46
C PHE A 283 7.53 12.95 -6.00
N GLY A 284 6.45 12.23 -5.73
CA GLY A 284 6.06 11.86 -4.35
C GLY A 284 7.13 11.01 -3.69
N ALA A 285 7.62 9.98 -4.38
CA ALA A 285 8.67 9.12 -3.88
C ALA A 285 9.97 9.89 -3.59
N LEU A 286 10.40 10.78 -4.51
CA LEU A 286 11.60 11.61 -4.32
C LEU A 286 11.47 12.57 -3.14
N MET A 287 10.29 13.17 -2.93
CA MET A 287 10.06 14.08 -1.81
C MET A 287 10.07 13.32 -0.48
N LEU A 288 9.39 12.19 -0.40
CA LEU A 288 9.36 11.36 0.81
C LEU A 288 10.76 10.83 1.16
N ASP A 289 11.54 10.40 0.18
CA ASP A 289 12.94 9.98 0.38
C ASP A 289 13.84 11.07 0.99
N ARG A 290 13.55 12.34 0.70
CA ARG A 290 14.28 13.49 1.24
C ARG A 290 13.82 13.93 2.62
N MET A 291 12.64 13.46 3.09
CA MET A 291 12.08 13.82 4.39
C MET A 291 12.51 12.88 5.51
N VAL A 292 12.87 11.64 5.18
CA VAL A 292 13.27 10.63 6.17
C VAL A 292 14.72 10.81 6.63
N GLY A 293 15.01 10.29 7.80
CA GLY A 293 16.33 10.36 8.41
C GLY A 293 16.32 9.83 9.85
N PRO A 294 17.36 10.09 10.65
CA PRO A 294 17.41 9.67 12.04
C PRO A 294 16.18 10.17 12.84
N GLY A 295 15.43 9.23 13.43
CA GLY A 295 14.21 9.52 14.18
C GLY A 295 13.00 9.94 13.33
N LYS A 296 13.08 9.88 12.01
CA LYS A 296 12.01 10.20 11.06
C LYS A 296 11.87 9.06 10.05
N ILE A 297 10.91 8.20 10.25
CA ILE A 297 10.71 6.99 9.45
C ILE A 297 9.34 7.06 8.74
N ILE A 298 9.26 6.55 7.51
CA ILE A 298 8.02 6.38 6.78
C ILE A 298 7.87 4.90 6.44
N THR A 299 6.72 4.34 6.76
CA THR A 299 6.30 3.01 6.30
C THR A 299 5.23 3.15 5.22
N VAL A 300 5.29 2.31 4.20
CA VAL A 300 4.38 2.36 3.05
C VAL A 300 3.84 0.97 2.74
N ALA A 301 2.54 0.87 2.50
CA ALA A 301 1.92 -0.36 2.02
C ALA A 301 2.40 -0.70 0.60
N MET A 302 2.74 -1.97 0.36
CA MET A 302 3.29 -2.46 -0.90
C MET A 302 2.30 -2.41 -2.08
N GLY A 303 0.98 -2.39 -1.79
CA GLY A 303 -0.11 -2.53 -2.76
C GLY A 303 -0.75 -3.92 -2.75
N ASN A 304 -1.88 -4.07 -3.45
CA ASN A 304 -2.70 -5.31 -3.44
C ASN A 304 -3.06 -5.76 -4.85
N SER A 305 -2.08 -5.87 -5.74
CA SER A 305 -2.30 -6.11 -7.17
C SER A 305 -1.62 -7.38 -7.70
N ARG A 306 -1.04 -8.22 -6.82
CA ARG A 306 -0.34 -9.44 -7.24
C ARG A 306 -1.25 -10.46 -7.94
N ASP A 307 -2.51 -10.54 -7.57
CA ASP A 307 -3.50 -11.44 -8.16
C ASP A 307 -4.24 -10.82 -9.35
N MET A 308 -3.80 -9.66 -9.82
CA MET A 308 -4.35 -8.96 -10.98
C MET A 308 -3.36 -8.94 -12.15
N PRO A 309 -3.80 -9.13 -13.40
CA PRO A 309 -2.95 -9.07 -14.59
C PRO A 309 -2.71 -7.60 -15.02
N VAL A 310 -2.07 -6.81 -14.13
CA VAL A 310 -1.85 -5.36 -14.33
C VAL A 310 -0.48 -5.02 -14.91
N TYR A 311 0.39 -6.00 -15.10
CA TYR A 311 1.74 -5.82 -15.64
C TYR A 311 1.96 -6.69 -16.88
N THR A 312 2.64 -6.16 -17.89
CA THR A 312 3.13 -6.91 -19.04
C THR A 312 4.43 -6.30 -19.57
N GLU A 313 5.22 -7.07 -20.30
CA GLU A 313 6.53 -6.63 -20.80
C GLU A 313 6.87 -7.18 -22.18
N LEU A 314 7.69 -6.45 -22.93
CA LEU A 314 8.37 -6.86 -24.14
C LEU A 314 9.87 -6.89 -23.88
N MET A 315 10.46 -8.08 -23.76
CA MET A 315 11.86 -8.26 -23.43
C MET A 315 12.75 -8.45 -24.67
N SER A 316 12.18 -8.83 -25.81
CA SER A 316 12.93 -9.10 -27.04
C SER A 316 12.68 -8.04 -28.10
N PRO A 317 13.73 -7.37 -28.62
CA PRO A 317 13.60 -6.38 -29.69
C PRO A 317 13.04 -6.91 -31.02
N SER A 318 13.08 -8.22 -31.23
CA SER A 318 12.60 -8.86 -32.48
C SER A 318 11.13 -9.25 -32.44
N ASP A 319 10.44 -9.03 -31.34
CA ASP A 319 9.04 -9.40 -31.14
C ASP A 319 8.14 -8.16 -31.06
N THR A 320 6.85 -8.39 -30.96
CA THR A 320 5.83 -7.37 -30.72
C THR A 320 4.92 -7.84 -29.61
N LEU A 321 4.85 -7.11 -28.52
CA LEU A 321 3.84 -7.33 -27.50
C LEU A 321 2.47 -7.01 -28.08
N ARG A 322 1.50 -7.89 -27.89
CA ARG A 322 0.09 -7.69 -28.24
C ARG A 322 -0.77 -8.08 -27.05
N THR A 323 -1.56 -7.15 -26.53
CA THR A 323 -2.42 -7.41 -25.39
C THR A 323 -3.68 -6.57 -25.44
N PHE A 324 -4.82 -7.14 -25.07
CA PHE A 324 -6.05 -6.40 -24.93
C PHE A 324 -6.10 -5.69 -23.57
N VAL A 325 -6.59 -4.46 -23.57
CA VAL A 325 -6.73 -3.65 -22.34
C VAL A 325 -8.18 -3.70 -21.87
N GLY A 326 -8.45 -4.63 -20.94
CA GLY A 326 -9.76 -4.84 -20.35
C GLY A 326 -9.97 -4.01 -19.07
N ARG A 327 -11.23 -3.88 -18.65
CA ARG A 327 -11.61 -3.27 -17.36
C ARG A 327 -12.07 -4.38 -16.41
N SER A 328 -11.61 -4.37 -15.17
CA SER A 328 -12.10 -5.29 -14.13
C SER A 328 -13.49 -4.90 -13.66
N ASN A 329 -13.79 -3.60 -13.62
CA ASN A 329 -15.10 -3.05 -13.29
C ASN A 329 -15.68 -2.34 -14.52
N THR A 330 -16.72 -2.92 -15.13
CA THR A 330 -17.40 -2.36 -16.30
C THR A 330 -18.23 -1.09 -15.99
N GLY A 331 -18.39 -0.73 -14.72
CA GLY A 331 -18.99 0.55 -14.31
C GLY A 331 -18.05 1.74 -14.46
N LEU A 332 -16.73 1.50 -14.65
CA LEU A 332 -15.78 2.58 -14.94
C LEU A 332 -15.84 2.97 -16.42
N SER A 333 -15.91 4.28 -16.66
CA SER A 333 -15.91 4.86 -18.02
C SER A 333 -14.50 5.14 -18.55
N TYR A 334 -13.45 4.85 -17.80
CA TYR A 334 -12.06 5.10 -18.18
C TYR A 334 -11.13 3.94 -17.75
N GLY A 335 -9.94 3.92 -18.33
CA GLY A 335 -8.81 3.09 -17.95
C GLY A 335 -7.50 3.82 -18.17
N LEU A 336 -6.46 3.48 -17.42
CA LEU A 336 -5.13 4.09 -17.52
C LEU A 336 -4.08 3.00 -17.78
N VAL A 337 -3.16 3.27 -18.70
CA VAL A 337 -1.97 2.45 -18.96
C VAL A 337 -0.74 3.34 -19.02
N ASP A 338 0.33 2.92 -18.37
CA ASP A 338 1.62 3.60 -18.32
C ASP A 338 2.70 2.68 -18.88
N ILE A 339 3.41 3.12 -19.92
CA ILE A 339 4.37 2.32 -20.68
C ILE A 339 5.74 2.99 -20.63
N TRP A 340 6.77 2.23 -20.29
CA TRP A 340 8.12 2.74 -20.07
C TRP A 340 9.17 1.92 -20.81
N ALA A 341 10.13 2.61 -21.44
CA ALA A 341 11.37 1.99 -21.87
C ALA A 341 12.28 1.67 -20.67
N ASP A 342 13.02 0.55 -20.70
CA ASP A 342 13.96 0.23 -19.63
C ASP A 342 15.24 1.07 -19.70
N GLU A 343 15.74 1.37 -20.91
CA GLU A 343 16.97 2.11 -21.11
C GLU A 343 16.74 3.58 -21.41
N PRO A 344 17.51 4.50 -20.77
CA PRO A 344 17.41 5.93 -21.05
C PRO A 344 17.71 6.28 -22.50
N GLY A 345 16.92 7.19 -23.09
CA GLY A 345 17.10 7.69 -24.44
C GLY A 345 16.66 6.75 -25.56
N GLU A 346 16.27 5.52 -25.27
CA GLU A 346 15.84 4.52 -26.26
C GLU A 346 14.32 4.59 -26.48
N PRO A 347 13.83 4.98 -27.67
CA PRO A 347 12.41 5.06 -27.98
C PRO A 347 11.84 3.67 -28.31
N PHE A 348 10.52 3.55 -28.18
CA PHE A 348 9.74 2.41 -28.65
C PHE A 348 8.59 2.87 -29.54
N SER A 349 7.91 1.91 -30.18
CA SER A 349 6.77 2.18 -31.04
C SER A 349 5.51 1.52 -30.51
N VAL A 350 4.37 2.19 -30.70
CA VAL A 350 3.07 1.71 -30.26
C VAL A 350 2.05 1.77 -31.38
N CYS A 351 1.12 0.82 -31.40
CA CYS A 351 -0.10 0.86 -32.19
C CYS A 351 -1.30 0.54 -31.29
N LEU A 352 -2.38 1.27 -31.44
CA LEU A 352 -3.66 1.00 -30.81
C LEU A 352 -4.70 0.63 -31.85
N ASP A 353 -5.41 -0.46 -31.61
CA ASP A 353 -6.56 -0.86 -32.40
C ASP A 353 -7.81 -0.83 -31.49
N LEU A 354 -8.96 -0.45 -32.06
CA LEU A 354 -10.25 -0.76 -31.46
C LEU A 354 -10.75 -2.09 -32.02
N TYR A 355 -10.94 -3.07 -31.16
CA TYR A 355 -11.32 -4.43 -31.50
C TYR A 355 -12.75 -4.72 -31.04
N ASP A 356 -13.56 -5.28 -31.91
CA ASP A 356 -14.91 -5.77 -31.63
C ASP A 356 -14.86 -7.28 -31.34
N ARG A 357 -15.28 -7.64 -30.12
CA ARG A 357 -15.25 -9.01 -29.63
C ARG A 357 -16.37 -9.89 -30.23
N GLU A 358 -17.45 -9.29 -30.71
CA GLU A 358 -18.57 -10.00 -31.31
C GLU A 358 -18.28 -10.41 -32.75
N SER A 359 -17.79 -9.49 -33.57
CA SER A 359 -17.42 -9.74 -34.95
C SER A 359 -16.02 -10.35 -35.12
N ASP A 360 -15.16 -10.31 -34.09
CA ASP A 360 -13.76 -10.70 -34.13
C ASP A 360 -12.90 -9.87 -35.11
N GLU A 361 -13.22 -8.56 -35.24
CA GLU A 361 -12.62 -7.66 -36.18
C GLU A 361 -11.98 -6.41 -35.54
N ILE A 362 -10.95 -5.89 -36.20
CA ILE A 362 -10.40 -4.56 -35.87
C ILE A 362 -11.26 -3.52 -36.58
N LEU A 363 -11.91 -2.64 -35.82
CA LEU A 363 -12.77 -1.60 -36.34
C LEU A 363 -11.99 -0.36 -36.80
N ASN A 364 -10.92 -0.03 -36.08
CA ASN A 364 -10.09 1.14 -36.35
C ASN A 364 -8.68 0.92 -35.80
N THR A 365 -7.66 1.60 -36.37
CA THR A 365 -6.26 1.48 -35.99
C THR A 365 -5.54 2.82 -36.08
N THR A 366 -4.57 3.03 -35.17
CA THR A 366 -3.63 4.17 -35.28
C THR A 366 -2.52 3.91 -36.29
N GLY A 367 -2.26 2.63 -36.64
CA GLY A 367 -0.97 2.20 -37.15
C GLY A 367 0.17 2.38 -36.15
N PHE A 368 1.37 1.88 -36.47
CA PHE A 368 2.53 2.08 -35.60
C PHE A 368 3.09 3.49 -35.71
N PHE A 369 3.44 4.07 -34.57
CA PHE A 369 4.19 5.31 -34.46
C PHE A 369 5.29 5.18 -33.40
N ALA A 370 6.44 5.81 -33.65
CA ALA A 370 7.57 5.82 -32.73
C ALA A 370 7.50 7.04 -31.80
N LEU A 371 7.85 6.88 -30.52
CA LEU A 371 7.70 7.91 -29.51
C LEU A 371 8.59 9.14 -29.72
N ASP A 372 9.76 8.98 -30.35
CA ASP A 372 10.69 10.06 -30.67
C ASP A 372 10.20 10.97 -31.80
N THR A 373 9.28 10.48 -32.65
CA THR A 373 8.77 11.17 -33.84
C THR A 373 7.28 11.56 -33.74
N MET A 374 6.55 11.00 -32.78
CA MET A 374 5.13 11.32 -32.58
C MET A 374 4.94 12.69 -31.93
N PRO A 375 3.79 13.39 -32.14
CA PRO A 375 3.37 14.50 -31.32
C PRO A 375 3.35 14.10 -29.83
N LYS A 376 3.73 15.03 -28.93
CA LYS A 376 3.70 14.77 -27.49
C LYS A 376 2.31 14.44 -26.97
N SER A 377 1.27 14.89 -27.66
CA SER A 377 -0.13 14.57 -27.38
C SER A 377 -0.81 14.07 -28.66
N SER A 378 -1.57 13.00 -28.55
CA SER A 378 -2.33 12.41 -29.65
C SER A 378 -3.63 11.80 -29.13
N VAL A 379 -4.70 11.91 -29.92
CA VAL A 379 -6.02 11.37 -29.59
C VAL A 379 -6.46 10.41 -30.69
N PHE A 380 -6.75 9.19 -30.32
CA PHE A 380 -7.39 8.20 -31.17
C PHE A 380 -8.87 8.12 -30.82
N THR A 381 -9.74 8.33 -31.80
CA THR A 381 -11.19 8.32 -31.63
C THR A 381 -11.82 7.35 -32.61
N SER A 382 -12.76 6.53 -32.13
CA SER A 382 -13.56 5.64 -32.96
C SER A 382 -15.02 5.68 -32.53
N GLU A 383 -15.90 5.95 -33.48
CA GLU A 383 -17.34 5.99 -33.29
C GLU A 383 -17.99 4.64 -33.59
N SER A 384 -19.13 4.35 -32.95
CA SER A 384 -19.98 3.24 -33.36
C SER A 384 -20.52 3.45 -34.76
N VAL A 385 -20.97 2.40 -35.42
CA VAL A 385 -21.50 2.44 -36.80
C VAL A 385 -22.66 3.45 -36.95
N ASP A 386 -23.42 3.67 -35.90
CA ASP A 386 -24.54 4.62 -35.84
C ASP A 386 -24.15 6.02 -35.29
N GLY A 387 -22.85 6.20 -34.92
CA GLY A 387 -22.33 7.46 -34.37
C GLY A 387 -22.79 7.79 -32.96
N THR A 388 -23.44 6.87 -32.25
CA THR A 388 -23.99 7.12 -30.90
C THR A 388 -23.00 6.88 -29.76
N LEU A 389 -21.96 6.05 -29.98
CA LEU A 389 -20.95 5.71 -28.99
C LEU A 389 -19.56 6.10 -29.48
N VAL A 390 -18.78 6.74 -28.61
CA VAL A 390 -17.40 7.15 -28.90
C VAL A 390 -16.44 6.45 -27.95
N TYR A 391 -15.49 5.70 -28.52
CA TYR A 391 -14.34 5.13 -27.85
C TYR A 391 -13.13 6.03 -28.09
N GLU A 392 -12.46 6.46 -27.05
CA GLU A 392 -11.33 7.38 -27.15
C GLU A 392 -10.12 6.85 -26.40
N ALA A 393 -8.92 7.03 -26.97
CA ALA A 393 -7.67 6.86 -26.26
C ALA A 393 -6.84 8.13 -26.41
N GLN A 394 -6.60 8.81 -25.30
CA GLN A 394 -5.71 9.96 -25.26
C GLN A 394 -4.32 9.50 -24.85
N MET A 395 -3.33 9.77 -25.71
CA MET A 395 -1.95 9.31 -25.59
C MET A 395 -1.01 10.49 -25.37
N GLU A 396 -0.18 10.42 -24.35
CA GLU A 396 0.79 11.44 -23.99
C GLU A 396 2.18 10.84 -23.87
N SER A 397 3.13 11.29 -24.69
CA SER A 397 4.51 10.83 -24.64
C SER A 397 5.43 11.86 -23.99
N GLU A 398 6.48 11.37 -23.34
CA GLU A 398 7.56 12.20 -22.80
C GLU A 398 8.88 11.46 -22.74
N LEU A 399 9.99 12.20 -22.75
CA LEU A 399 11.27 11.77 -22.25
C LEU A 399 11.34 12.24 -20.79
N TYR A 400 11.21 11.30 -19.83
CA TYR A 400 11.00 11.64 -18.42
C TYR A 400 12.24 12.28 -17.80
N VAL A 401 12.06 13.43 -17.16
CA VAL A 401 13.13 14.34 -16.74
C VAL A 401 14.05 13.77 -15.64
N PHE A 402 13.60 12.80 -14.86
CA PHE A 402 14.37 12.28 -13.73
C PHE A 402 15.20 11.04 -14.06
N ASN A 403 14.77 10.22 -15.04
CA ASN A 403 15.47 8.99 -15.39
C ASN A 403 15.86 8.92 -16.87
N GLY A 404 15.46 9.90 -17.70
CA GLY A 404 15.78 9.97 -19.13
C GLY A 404 15.12 8.88 -19.99
N ARG A 405 14.12 8.17 -19.47
CA ARG A 405 13.42 7.09 -20.18
C ARG A 405 12.24 7.63 -20.98
N TYR A 406 11.98 7.04 -22.13
CA TYR A 406 10.74 7.31 -22.86
C TYR A 406 9.57 6.68 -22.12
N ARG A 407 8.49 7.46 -22.02
CA ARG A 407 7.21 7.10 -21.41
C ARG A 407 6.07 7.40 -22.35
N LEU A 408 5.09 6.51 -22.40
CA LEU A 408 3.78 6.76 -23.00
C LEU A 408 2.70 6.50 -21.95
N PHE A 409 1.93 7.54 -21.65
CA PHE A 409 0.76 7.45 -20.80
C PHE A 409 -0.49 7.45 -21.66
N ILE A 410 -1.39 6.48 -21.45
CA ILE A 410 -2.63 6.34 -22.21
C ILE A 410 -3.81 6.39 -21.25
N GLN A 411 -4.75 7.27 -21.53
CA GLN A 411 -6.07 7.23 -20.92
C GLN A 411 -7.08 6.74 -21.96
N PHE A 412 -7.71 5.63 -21.66
CA PHE A 412 -8.83 5.07 -22.39
C PHE A 412 -10.14 5.63 -21.83
N ASN A 413 -11.02 6.08 -22.70
CA ASN A 413 -12.38 6.49 -22.36
C ASN A 413 -13.37 5.56 -23.07
N TYR A 414 -14.29 5.02 -22.30
CA TYR A 414 -15.32 4.10 -22.76
C TYR A 414 -16.69 4.77 -22.65
N PRO A 415 -17.59 4.56 -23.63
CA PRO A 415 -18.94 5.08 -23.52
C PRO A 415 -19.65 4.54 -22.26
N GLU A 416 -20.44 5.40 -21.63
CA GLU A 416 -21.16 5.05 -20.42
C GLU A 416 -22.12 3.86 -20.64
N GLY A 417 -22.21 2.96 -19.69
CA GLY A 417 -23.06 1.78 -19.75
C GLY A 417 -22.57 0.64 -20.65
N THR A 418 -21.43 0.81 -21.37
CA THR A 418 -20.83 -0.27 -22.17
C THR A 418 -20.07 -1.24 -21.27
N LYS A 419 -20.19 -2.54 -21.58
CA LYS A 419 -19.32 -3.60 -21.07
C LYS A 419 -18.09 -3.72 -21.98
N ASN A 420 -17.33 -4.79 -21.87
CA ASN A 420 -16.15 -5.01 -22.71
C ASN A 420 -16.51 -5.65 -24.08
N GLU A 421 -17.61 -5.23 -24.75
CA GLU A 421 -17.97 -5.68 -26.10
C GLU A 421 -16.92 -5.20 -27.11
N LYS A 422 -16.52 -3.93 -27.01
CA LYS A 422 -15.39 -3.37 -27.74
C LYS A 422 -14.27 -3.04 -26.77
N ILE A 423 -13.04 -3.34 -27.16
CA ILE A 423 -11.87 -3.29 -26.29
C ILE A 423 -10.66 -2.78 -27.09
N PHE A 424 -9.77 -2.06 -26.42
CA PHE A 424 -8.52 -1.64 -27.05
C PHE A 424 -7.53 -2.79 -27.09
N LEU A 425 -6.88 -2.97 -28.24
CA LEU A 425 -5.74 -3.86 -28.45
C LEU A 425 -4.48 -3.00 -28.54
N LEU A 426 -3.58 -3.20 -27.61
CA LEU A 426 -2.29 -2.52 -27.51
C LEU A 426 -1.22 -3.38 -28.18
N HIS A 427 -0.46 -2.78 -29.11
CA HIS A 427 0.75 -3.33 -29.67
C HIS A 427 1.95 -2.48 -29.25
N VAL A 428 3.02 -3.11 -28.79
CA VAL A 428 4.29 -2.44 -28.48
C VAL A 428 5.40 -3.13 -29.24
N ALA A 429 6.25 -2.36 -29.91
CA ALA A 429 7.44 -2.84 -30.62
C ALA A 429 8.65 -1.97 -30.23
N THR A 430 9.82 -2.57 -30.18
CA THR A 430 11.07 -1.91 -29.86
C THR A 430 12.22 -2.46 -30.68
N ASN A 431 13.29 -1.67 -30.86
CA ASN A 431 14.49 -2.12 -31.55
C ASN A 431 15.65 -2.41 -30.59
N ASN A 432 15.74 -1.70 -29.47
CA ASN A 432 16.96 -1.67 -28.67
C ASN A 432 16.73 -1.89 -27.16
N THR A 433 15.53 -1.62 -26.64
CA THR A 433 15.28 -1.60 -25.19
C THR A 433 14.12 -2.51 -24.82
N PRO A 434 14.14 -3.22 -23.70
CA PRO A 434 12.93 -3.78 -23.14
C PRO A 434 11.89 -2.67 -22.84
N VAL A 435 10.61 -3.01 -22.94
CA VAL A 435 9.51 -2.10 -22.67
C VAL A 435 8.55 -2.76 -21.72
N ARG A 436 8.11 -2.02 -20.71
CA ARG A 436 7.20 -2.50 -19.68
C ARG A 436 5.96 -1.64 -19.62
N ALA A 437 4.82 -2.28 -19.36
CA ALA A 437 3.54 -1.61 -19.29
C ALA A 437 2.78 -1.99 -18.00
N TRP A 438 2.18 -0.98 -17.37
CA TRP A 438 1.34 -1.13 -16.19
C TRP A 438 -0.05 -0.58 -16.46
N GLY A 439 -1.07 -1.36 -16.10
CA GLY A 439 -2.44 -0.90 -15.95
C GLY A 439 -2.69 -0.38 -14.54
N ASN A 440 -3.54 0.60 -14.37
CA ASN A 440 -3.93 1.05 -13.04
C ASN A 440 -4.86 0.03 -12.35
N ASN A 441 -4.65 -0.18 -11.06
CA ASN A 441 -5.30 -1.19 -10.24
C ASN A 441 -6.82 -1.24 -10.44
N GLY A 442 -7.31 -2.30 -11.09
CA GLY A 442 -8.72 -2.53 -11.35
C GLY A 442 -9.36 -1.69 -12.46
N GLU A 443 -8.64 -0.71 -13.02
CA GLU A 443 -9.12 0.14 -14.12
C GLU A 443 -8.68 -0.38 -15.48
N SER A 444 -7.47 -0.96 -15.55
CA SER A 444 -6.94 -1.58 -16.77
C SER A 444 -6.24 -2.88 -16.45
N LEU A 445 -6.60 -3.93 -17.17
CA LEU A 445 -6.04 -5.28 -17.06
C LEU A 445 -5.58 -5.76 -18.42
N PHE A 446 -4.44 -6.45 -18.49
CA PHE A 446 -3.92 -7.02 -19.72
C PHE A 446 -4.40 -8.46 -19.92
N THR A 447 -5.02 -8.75 -21.05
CA THR A 447 -5.64 -10.05 -21.33
C THR A 447 -5.45 -10.46 -22.80
N ASP A 448 -5.45 -11.77 -23.05
CA ASP A 448 -5.48 -12.35 -24.39
C ASP A 448 -6.90 -12.70 -24.87
N LEU A 449 -7.92 -12.42 -24.06
CA LEU A 449 -9.32 -12.83 -24.25
C LEU A 449 -9.52 -14.35 -24.44
N GLY A 450 -8.56 -15.18 -23.99
CA GLY A 450 -8.56 -16.61 -24.18
C GLY A 450 -8.12 -17.06 -25.60
N LYS A 451 -7.56 -16.16 -26.41
CA LYS A 451 -7.10 -16.45 -27.77
C LYS A 451 -5.70 -17.10 -27.80
N GLY A 452 -4.89 -16.88 -26.73
CA GLY A 452 -3.51 -17.34 -26.70
C GLY A 452 -2.59 -16.59 -27.68
N TYR A 453 -1.43 -17.21 -28.01
CA TYR A 453 -0.46 -16.59 -28.93
C TYR A 453 -1.11 -16.15 -30.25
N PRO A 454 -0.83 -14.93 -30.80
CA PRO A 454 0.26 -14.01 -30.38
C PRO A 454 -0.11 -13.00 -29.30
N TYR A 455 -1.22 -13.15 -28.60
CA TYR A 455 -1.65 -12.23 -27.55
C TYR A 455 -1.07 -12.63 -26.20
N THR A 456 -0.77 -11.62 -25.37
CA THR A 456 -0.14 -11.80 -24.06
C THR A 456 -1.14 -11.47 -22.95
N VAL A 457 -1.17 -12.32 -21.93
CA VAL A 457 -1.88 -12.06 -20.67
C VAL A 457 -0.94 -11.32 -19.72
N GLY A 458 -1.45 -10.35 -19.00
CA GLY A 458 -0.69 -9.67 -17.94
C GLY A 458 -0.42 -10.57 -16.74
N THR A 459 0.47 -10.11 -15.88
CA THR A 459 0.82 -10.76 -14.61
C THR A 459 0.68 -9.79 -13.43
N GLY A 460 0.82 -10.31 -12.22
CA GLY A 460 0.93 -9.51 -10.99
C GLY A 460 2.38 -9.30 -10.53
N ASP A 461 3.36 -9.51 -11.39
CA ASP A 461 4.77 -9.20 -11.12
C ASP A 461 5.02 -7.68 -11.22
N PHE A 462 6.11 -7.18 -10.63
CA PHE A 462 6.50 -5.76 -10.65
C PHE A 462 5.36 -4.79 -10.23
N THR A 463 4.53 -5.22 -9.26
CA THR A 463 3.36 -4.48 -8.83
C THR A 463 3.63 -3.50 -7.67
N VAL A 464 4.91 -3.27 -7.33
CA VAL A 464 5.31 -2.21 -6.40
C VAL A 464 5.03 -0.84 -7.02
N GLY A 465 4.11 -0.09 -6.43
CA GLY A 465 3.73 1.25 -6.93
C GLY A 465 4.38 2.39 -6.15
N SER A 466 4.02 3.64 -6.51
CA SER A 466 4.39 4.82 -5.74
C SER A 466 3.46 4.96 -4.51
N PRO A 467 4.01 5.37 -3.33
CA PRO A 467 5.41 5.69 -3.05
C PRO A 467 6.23 4.51 -2.48
N ALA A 468 5.74 3.26 -2.50
CA ALA A 468 6.46 2.10 -1.98
C ALA A 468 7.78 1.81 -2.72
N SER A 469 7.89 2.25 -4.00
CA SER A 469 9.11 2.16 -4.81
C SER A 469 10.23 3.12 -4.37
N ALA A 470 9.96 4.09 -3.50
CA ALA A 470 10.96 5.01 -2.96
C ALA A 470 12.09 4.26 -2.22
N LYS A 471 13.30 4.85 -2.17
CA LYS A 471 14.53 4.17 -1.69
C LYS A 471 14.55 4.02 -0.18
N ASN A 472 14.21 5.12 0.51
CA ASN A 472 14.43 5.25 1.95
C ASN A 472 13.18 5.03 2.78
N VAL A 473 12.01 4.83 2.16
CA VAL A 473 10.82 4.38 2.86
C VAL A 473 10.87 2.88 3.14
N ILE A 474 10.16 2.44 4.15
CA ILE A 474 10.00 1.03 4.50
C ILE A 474 8.74 0.49 3.81
N ALA A 475 8.91 -0.28 2.75
CA ALA A 475 7.80 -0.90 2.02
C ALA A 475 7.41 -2.24 2.65
N VAL A 476 6.11 -2.41 2.92
CA VAL A 476 5.59 -3.52 3.73
C VAL A 476 4.64 -4.40 2.92
N GLY A 477 5.00 -5.68 2.77
CA GLY A 477 4.15 -6.73 2.21
C GLY A 477 3.29 -7.42 3.28
N ALA A 478 2.32 -8.22 2.84
CA ALA A 478 1.32 -8.82 3.71
C ALA A 478 1.36 -10.37 3.71
N TYR A 479 1.38 -10.98 4.90
CA TYR A 479 1.15 -12.41 5.03
C TYR A 479 -0.08 -12.72 5.90
N ALA A 480 -0.62 -13.95 5.78
CA ALA A 480 -1.85 -14.34 6.45
C ALA A 480 -1.60 -14.89 7.85
N THR A 481 -2.26 -14.30 8.85
CA THR A 481 -2.29 -14.79 10.24
C THR A 481 -3.67 -15.28 10.67
N ARG A 482 -4.70 -15.00 9.86
CA ARG A 482 -6.06 -15.47 10.04
C ARG A 482 -6.67 -15.70 8.66
N ILE A 483 -7.40 -16.79 8.46
CA ILE A 483 -8.04 -17.14 7.17
C ILE A 483 -9.57 -17.23 7.26
N CYS A 484 -10.14 -17.27 8.46
CA CYS A 484 -11.59 -17.40 8.66
C CYS A 484 -11.99 -16.62 9.93
N PRO A 485 -12.23 -15.30 9.83
CA PRO A 485 -12.74 -14.51 10.94
C PRO A 485 -14.21 -14.85 11.22
N VAL A 486 -14.61 -14.67 12.48
CA VAL A 486 -16.02 -14.77 12.90
C VAL A 486 -16.50 -13.38 13.30
N ASN A 487 -17.58 -12.90 12.68
CA ASN A 487 -18.19 -11.61 13.00
C ASN A 487 -19.10 -11.68 14.24
N VAL A 488 -19.62 -10.53 14.68
CA VAL A 488 -20.47 -10.43 15.88
C VAL A 488 -21.75 -11.27 15.80
N ASP A 489 -22.22 -11.56 14.59
CA ASP A 489 -23.44 -12.35 14.33
C ASP A 489 -23.15 -13.85 14.16
N GLY A 490 -21.90 -14.28 14.33
CA GLY A 490 -21.45 -15.65 14.15
C GLY A 490 -21.20 -16.05 12.70
N GLY A 491 -21.31 -15.12 11.76
CA GLY A 491 -20.97 -15.33 10.35
C GLY A 491 -19.46 -15.43 10.14
N THR A 492 -19.04 -16.23 9.16
CA THR A 492 -17.63 -16.40 8.80
C THR A 492 -17.37 -15.85 7.41
N SER A 493 -16.18 -15.29 7.22
CA SER A 493 -15.68 -14.82 5.92
C SER A 493 -14.43 -15.61 5.52
N TYR A 494 -14.24 -15.81 4.22
CA TYR A 494 -13.09 -16.51 3.67
C TYR A 494 -12.61 -15.81 2.39
N LEU A 495 -11.31 -15.59 2.26
CA LEU A 495 -10.70 -15.11 1.04
C LEU A 495 -9.89 -16.25 0.41
N ALA A 496 -10.34 -16.73 -0.76
CA ALA A 496 -9.71 -17.85 -1.46
C ALA A 496 -8.23 -17.56 -1.81
N GLY A 497 -7.44 -18.62 -1.96
CA GLY A 497 -6.02 -18.50 -2.33
C GLY A 497 -5.09 -18.14 -1.17
N ASN A 498 -5.59 -18.07 0.08
CA ASN A 498 -4.77 -17.70 1.23
C ASN A 498 -4.62 -18.86 2.24
N SER A 499 -3.44 -19.00 2.83
CA SER A 499 -3.12 -20.00 3.84
C SER A 499 -2.35 -19.36 5.00
N LEU A 500 -2.52 -19.89 6.22
CA LEU A 500 -1.83 -19.37 7.40
C LEU A 500 -0.32 -19.42 7.23
N GLY A 501 0.36 -18.32 7.57
CA GLY A 501 1.80 -18.17 7.47
C GLY A 501 2.32 -17.96 6.04
N GLU A 502 1.44 -17.97 5.02
CA GLU A 502 1.81 -17.70 3.63
C GLU A 502 1.59 -16.24 3.24
N LEU A 503 2.31 -15.78 2.20
CA LEU A 503 2.08 -14.48 1.59
C LEU A 503 0.65 -14.42 1.07
N THR A 504 -0.05 -13.31 1.31
CA THR A 504 -1.42 -13.16 0.82
C THR A 504 -1.45 -13.11 -0.71
N SER A 505 -2.54 -13.59 -1.33
CA SER A 505 -2.68 -13.66 -2.79
C SER A 505 -2.51 -12.29 -3.45
N PHE A 506 -2.99 -11.25 -2.78
CA PHE A 506 -3.02 -9.88 -3.28
C PHE A 506 -1.72 -9.09 -3.03
N SER A 507 -0.86 -9.49 -2.06
CA SER A 507 0.31 -8.67 -1.68
C SER A 507 1.22 -8.39 -2.86
N SER A 508 1.27 -7.15 -3.32
CA SER A 508 2.13 -6.69 -4.41
C SER A 508 3.59 -7.09 -4.20
N VAL A 509 4.30 -7.32 -5.29
CA VAL A 509 5.66 -7.83 -5.30
C VAL A 509 6.59 -6.93 -6.11
N GLY A 510 7.88 -6.95 -5.74
CA GLY A 510 8.94 -6.30 -6.49
C GLY A 510 9.47 -7.15 -7.66
N PRO A 511 10.71 -6.89 -8.08
CA PRO A 511 11.54 -5.77 -7.65
C PRO A 511 11.02 -4.43 -8.20
N THR A 512 11.66 -3.31 -7.83
CA THR A 512 11.48 -2.05 -8.55
C THR A 512 12.07 -2.12 -9.94
N LEU A 513 11.74 -1.16 -10.82
CA LEU A 513 12.25 -1.12 -12.19
C LEU A 513 13.78 -0.96 -12.26
N ASP A 514 14.40 -0.35 -11.23
CA ASP A 514 15.86 -0.27 -11.04
C ASP A 514 16.44 -1.46 -10.25
N ASN A 515 15.71 -2.58 -10.17
CA ASN A 515 16.09 -3.85 -9.56
C ASN A 515 16.36 -3.83 -8.04
N ARG A 516 15.90 -2.84 -7.30
CA ARG A 516 15.94 -2.90 -5.82
C ARG A 516 14.89 -3.89 -5.31
N MET A 517 15.26 -4.67 -4.30
CA MET A 517 14.32 -5.58 -3.66
C MET A 517 13.30 -4.80 -2.84
N LYS A 518 12.04 -5.05 -3.12
CA LYS A 518 10.86 -4.64 -2.35
C LYS A 518 9.89 -5.83 -2.32
N PRO A 519 9.11 -6.00 -1.23
CA PRO A 519 9.07 -5.19 -0.01
C PRO A 519 10.39 -5.24 0.77
N ASP A 520 10.56 -4.35 1.76
CA ASP A 520 11.66 -4.46 2.72
C ASP A 520 11.38 -5.56 3.75
N ILE A 521 10.12 -5.70 4.18
CA ILE A 521 9.66 -6.65 5.20
C ILE A 521 8.21 -7.07 4.94
N THR A 522 7.76 -8.17 5.52
CA THR A 522 6.34 -8.54 5.56
C THR A 522 5.80 -8.57 6.98
N ALA A 523 4.51 -8.25 7.11
CA ALA A 523 3.80 -8.28 8.37
C ALA A 523 2.38 -8.85 8.20
N PRO A 524 1.65 -9.15 9.29
CA PRO A 524 0.28 -9.62 9.21
C PRO A 524 -0.65 -8.66 8.47
N GLY A 525 -1.34 -9.11 7.42
CA GLY A 525 -2.21 -8.29 6.59
C GLY A 525 -3.52 -8.94 6.11
N LEU A 526 -3.96 -10.08 6.68
CA LEU A 526 -5.24 -10.72 6.33
C LEU A 526 -6.16 -10.81 7.55
N TRP A 527 -7.36 -10.24 7.44
CA TRP A 527 -8.41 -10.24 8.47
C TRP A 527 -7.95 -9.69 9.84
N VAL A 528 -7.33 -8.49 9.88
CA VAL A 528 -6.94 -7.77 11.12
C VAL A 528 -8.17 -7.16 11.78
N ALA A 529 -8.30 -7.36 13.07
CA ALA A 529 -9.29 -6.66 13.86
C ALA A 529 -8.73 -5.35 14.42
N SER A 530 -9.44 -4.26 14.22
CA SER A 530 -9.11 -2.93 14.78
C SER A 530 -10.34 -2.06 14.93
N SER A 531 -10.15 -0.82 15.41
CA SER A 531 -11.21 0.18 15.48
C SER A 531 -11.82 0.47 14.11
N TYR A 532 -13.12 0.65 14.07
CA TYR A 532 -13.86 1.04 12.87
C TYR A 532 -14.49 2.42 13.10
N ASN A 533 -14.59 3.23 12.05
CA ASN A 533 -15.21 4.56 12.16
C ASN A 533 -16.71 4.41 12.47
N SER A 534 -17.16 4.96 13.60
CA SER A 534 -18.57 4.87 14.03
C SER A 534 -19.50 5.66 13.11
N PHE A 535 -19.07 6.82 12.64
CA PHE A 535 -19.83 7.67 11.72
C PHE A 535 -20.04 7.01 10.35
N TYR A 536 -19.03 6.29 9.83
CA TYR A 536 -19.16 5.51 8.60
C TYR A 536 -20.23 4.42 8.72
N LEU A 537 -20.24 3.67 9.83
CA LEU A 537 -21.21 2.59 10.04
C LEU A 537 -22.64 3.06 10.34
N GLU A 538 -22.81 4.28 10.84
CA GLU A 538 -24.10 4.91 11.02
C GLU A 538 -24.65 5.51 9.72
N GLY A 539 -23.76 5.80 8.74
CA GLY A 539 -24.10 6.30 7.42
C GLY A 539 -24.67 5.24 6.48
N GLU A 540 -25.27 5.67 5.38
CA GLU A 540 -25.84 4.79 4.34
C GLU A 540 -24.79 3.93 3.63
N THR A 541 -23.58 4.47 3.46
CA THR A 541 -22.45 3.78 2.81
C THR A 541 -21.90 2.63 3.63
N GLY A 542 -22.02 2.66 4.95
CA GLY A 542 -21.48 1.66 5.87
C GLY A 542 -22.29 0.35 5.99
N GLU A 543 -23.47 0.27 5.38
CA GLU A 543 -24.35 -0.90 5.51
C GLU A 543 -23.65 -2.22 5.12
N GLY A 544 -22.90 -2.21 4.00
CA GLY A 544 -22.15 -3.39 3.54
C GLY A 544 -21.01 -3.82 4.48
N ALA A 545 -20.49 -2.93 5.29
CA ALA A 545 -19.38 -3.20 6.22
C ALA A 545 -19.84 -3.79 7.57
N LYS A 546 -21.13 -3.81 7.85
CA LYS A 546 -21.69 -4.41 9.08
C LYS A 546 -21.32 -5.89 9.21
N ALA A 547 -21.26 -6.61 8.10
CA ALA A 547 -20.88 -8.02 8.08
C ALA A 547 -19.43 -8.30 8.51
N SER A 548 -18.54 -7.31 8.48
CA SER A 548 -17.13 -7.45 8.90
C SER A 548 -16.88 -7.08 10.37
N GLN A 549 -17.94 -6.72 11.13
CA GLN A 549 -17.75 -6.30 12.51
C GLN A 549 -17.39 -7.47 13.43
N ALA A 550 -16.29 -7.32 14.15
CA ALA A 550 -15.77 -8.31 15.10
C ALA A 550 -16.39 -8.16 16.50
N ARG A 551 -16.63 -6.92 16.92
CA ARG A 551 -17.14 -6.58 18.25
C ARG A 551 -17.67 -5.13 18.28
N TYR A 552 -18.40 -4.82 19.35
CA TYR A 552 -18.72 -3.45 19.75
C TYR A 552 -18.29 -3.21 21.19
N SER A 553 -17.85 -1.99 21.52
CA SER A 553 -17.66 -1.50 22.88
C SER A 553 -18.53 -0.27 23.14
N THR A 554 -18.83 0.03 24.39
CA THR A 554 -19.58 1.24 24.77
C THR A 554 -18.66 2.17 25.55
N PHE A 555 -18.57 3.41 25.11
CA PHE A 555 -17.76 4.45 25.76
C PHE A 555 -18.53 5.76 25.76
N ASN A 556 -18.63 6.42 26.94
CA ASN A 556 -19.40 7.67 27.16
C ASN A 556 -20.83 7.62 26.61
N GLY A 557 -21.49 6.43 26.69
CA GLY A 557 -22.85 6.23 26.22
C GLY A 557 -23.01 6.01 24.72
N HIS A 558 -21.93 6.10 23.93
CA HIS A 558 -21.92 5.82 22.50
C HIS A 558 -21.35 4.43 22.22
N ARG A 559 -21.79 3.80 21.10
CA ARG A 559 -21.41 2.44 20.69
C ARG A 559 -20.37 2.51 19.58
N TYR A 560 -19.17 2.00 19.84
CA TYR A 560 -18.04 2.01 18.90
C TYR A 560 -17.79 0.63 18.30
N PRO A 561 -17.65 0.55 16.96
CA PRO A 561 -17.44 -0.71 16.26
C PRO A 561 -15.96 -1.07 16.18
N TRP A 562 -15.73 -2.40 16.15
CA TRP A 562 -14.42 -3.01 15.85
C TRP A 562 -14.63 -4.03 14.74
N GLY A 563 -13.83 -3.97 13.70
CA GLY A 563 -14.05 -4.79 12.52
C GLY A 563 -12.79 -5.40 11.94
N TYR A 564 -12.99 -6.31 11.00
CA TYR A 564 -11.94 -6.98 10.25
C TYR A 564 -11.75 -6.34 8.87
N MET A 565 -10.50 -6.21 8.47
CA MET A 565 -10.15 -5.74 7.13
C MET A 565 -8.94 -6.51 6.54
N SER A 566 -8.63 -6.49 5.18
CA SER A 566 -7.54 -7.25 4.49
C SER A 566 -6.74 -6.44 3.48
N GLY A 567 -5.39 -6.45 3.55
CA GLY A 567 -4.48 -5.74 2.64
C GLY A 567 -3.09 -5.45 3.20
N THR A 568 -2.19 -5.00 2.37
CA THR A 568 -0.87 -4.50 2.78
C THR A 568 -0.98 -3.25 3.65
N SER A 569 -2.09 -2.52 3.54
CA SER A 569 -2.39 -1.36 4.39
C SER A 569 -2.57 -1.68 5.87
N MET A 570 -2.73 -2.94 6.25
CA MET A 570 -2.78 -3.35 7.66
C MET A 570 -1.48 -3.97 8.12
N ALA A 571 -0.74 -4.56 7.21
CA ALA A 571 0.63 -4.95 7.45
C ALA A 571 1.51 -3.71 7.73
N CYS A 572 1.28 -2.62 6.98
CA CYS A 572 2.01 -1.37 7.12
C CYS A 572 1.91 -0.77 8.54
N PRO A 573 0.72 -0.50 9.12
CA PRO A 573 0.63 0.06 10.46
C PRO A 573 1.13 -0.89 11.56
N PHE A 574 1.12 -2.21 11.32
CA PHE A 574 1.77 -3.15 12.21
C PHE A 574 3.28 -2.88 12.30
N VAL A 575 3.95 -2.69 11.14
CA VAL A 575 5.38 -2.34 11.09
C VAL A 575 5.60 -0.93 11.63
N THR A 576 4.71 0.03 11.37
CA THR A 576 4.75 1.38 11.95
C THR A 576 4.82 1.33 13.47
N GLY A 577 3.89 0.60 14.10
CA GLY A 577 3.88 0.41 15.54
C GLY A 577 5.14 -0.29 16.05
N SER A 578 5.64 -1.29 15.33
CA SER A 578 6.87 -2.00 15.67
C SER A 578 8.09 -1.08 15.69
N ILE A 579 8.21 -0.24 14.65
CA ILE A 579 9.27 0.76 14.58
C ILE A 579 9.13 1.81 15.68
N ALA A 580 7.90 2.15 16.11
CA ALA A 580 7.71 3.05 17.24
C ALA A 580 8.26 2.46 18.56
N LEU A 581 8.13 1.14 18.79
CA LEU A 581 8.79 0.47 19.91
C LEU A 581 10.32 0.54 19.77
N TRP A 582 10.85 0.38 18.56
CA TRP A 582 12.28 0.46 18.29
C TRP A 582 12.83 1.87 18.45
N LEU A 583 12.08 2.91 18.04
CA LEU A 583 12.42 4.31 18.28
C LEU A 583 12.34 4.70 19.76
N GLN A 584 11.50 4.04 20.57
CA GLN A 584 11.55 4.18 22.02
C GLN A 584 12.86 3.64 22.60
N ALA A 585 13.42 2.58 22.02
CA ALA A 585 14.71 2.01 22.43
C ALA A 585 15.89 2.86 21.94
N ASN A 586 15.83 3.33 20.70
CA ASN A 586 16.84 4.20 20.10
C ASN A 586 16.16 5.26 19.20
N PRO A 587 15.99 6.49 19.69
CA PRO A 587 15.30 7.56 18.98
C PRO A 587 16.04 8.10 17.74
N ALA A 588 17.27 7.67 17.49
CA ALA A 588 18.11 8.13 16.39
C ALA A 588 18.20 7.12 15.23
N LEU A 589 17.42 6.03 15.23
CA LEU A 589 17.41 5.07 14.13
C LEU A 589 17.01 5.74 12.82
N SER A 590 17.79 5.48 11.77
CA SER A 590 17.51 5.89 10.40
C SER A 590 16.76 4.77 9.64
N PRO A 591 16.23 5.05 8.44
CA PRO A 591 15.64 3.99 7.59
C PRO A 591 16.61 2.85 7.28
N ASP A 592 17.88 3.14 7.08
CA ASP A 592 18.89 2.11 6.80
C ASP A 592 19.17 1.26 8.04
N ASP A 593 19.25 1.85 9.24
CA ASP A 593 19.37 1.10 10.49
C ASP A 593 18.19 0.13 10.67
N ILE A 594 16.96 0.57 10.34
CA ILE A 594 15.76 -0.28 10.39
C ILE A 594 15.86 -1.45 9.40
N LYS A 595 16.30 -1.21 8.16
CA LYS A 595 16.52 -2.29 7.17
C LYS A 595 17.60 -3.27 7.61
N ASP A 596 18.64 -2.77 8.25
CA ASP A 596 19.69 -3.60 8.85
C ASP A 596 19.15 -4.48 9.99
N VAL A 597 18.29 -3.94 10.85
CA VAL A 597 17.59 -4.74 11.86
C VAL A 597 16.76 -5.84 11.20
N PHE A 598 15.99 -5.55 10.14
CA PHE A 598 15.25 -6.58 9.41
C PHE A 598 16.18 -7.68 8.88
N SER A 599 17.32 -7.30 8.30
CA SER A 599 18.26 -8.27 7.71
C SER A 599 18.78 -9.28 8.73
N ARG A 600 18.92 -8.87 10.01
CA ARG A 600 19.46 -9.69 11.09
C ARG A 600 18.38 -10.45 11.87
N THR A 601 17.14 -9.94 11.90
CA THR A 601 16.14 -10.41 12.88
C THR A 601 14.86 -10.97 12.28
N ALA A 602 14.58 -10.70 10.99
CA ALA A 602 13.35 -11.17 10.34
C ALA A 602 13.27 -12.72 10.31
N VAL A 603 12.07 -13.24 10.45
CA VAL A 603 11.83 -14.69 10.42
C VAL A 603 11.84 -15.17 8.96
N GLN A 604 12.78 -16.02 8.62
CA GLN A 604 13.02 -16.61 7.31
C GLN A 604 12.61 -18.09 7.30
N ASP A 605 11.32 -18.36 7.42
CA ASP A 605 10.76 -19.71 7.57
C ASP A 605 10.40 -20.41 6.26
N LYS A 606 10.77 -19.83 5.11
CA LYS A 606 10.58 -20.43 3.78
C LYS A 606 11.90 -20.87 3.18
N PRO A 607 11.93 -21.92 2.34
CA PRO A 607 13.13 -22.41 1.68
C PRO A 607 13.50 -21.51 0.48
N LEU A 608 13.68 -20.20 0.74
CA LEU A 608 13.95 -19.16 -0.26
C LEU A 608 15.23 -18.42 0.13
N SER A 609 15.88 -17.80 -0.86
CA SER A 609 16.93 -16.80 -0.58
C SER A 609 16.31 -15.49 -0.13
N TYR A 610 16.95 -14.80 0.82
CA TYR A 610 16.52 -13.51 1.34
C TYR A 610 17.63 -12.46 1.15
N PRO A 611 17.30 -11.18 0.87
CA PRO A 611 15.95 -10.70 0.58
C PRO A 611 15.44 -11.18 -0.78
N ASN A 612 14.11 -11.19 -0.97
CA ASN A 612 13.50 -11.53 -2.24
C ASN A 612 12.27 -10.67 -2.56
N LYS A 613 11.82 -10.69 -3.83
CA LYS A 613 10.75 -9.83 -4.35
C LYS A 613 9.36 -10.03 -3.69
N GLN A 614 9.16 -11.05 -2.90
CA GLN A 614 7.88 -11.40 -2.27
C GLN A 614 7.87 -11.10 -0.77
N TRP A 615 8.95 -11.45 -0.07
CA TRP A 615 9.03 -11.42 1.38
C TRP A 615 9.95 -10.30 1.91
N GLY A 616 10.74 -9.65 1.03
CA GLY A 616 11.84 -8.81 1.48
C GLY A 616 12.81 -9.62 2.33
N TRP A 617 13.15 -9.14 3.53
CA TRP A 617 13.97 -9.87 4.50
C TRP A 617 13.22 -11.00 5.21
N GLY A 618 11.90 -11.09 5.10
CA GLY A 618 11.07 -12.11 5.74
C GLY A 618 9.88 -11.52 6.50
N LYS A 619 9.42 -12.21 7.55
CA LYS A 619 8.37 -11.74 8.46
C LYS A 619 8.99 -10.94 9.60
N ILE A 620 8.39 -9.82 9.98
CA ILE A 620 8.88 -9.00 11.09
C ILE A 620 8.83 -9.76 12.41
N ASP A 621 9.92 -9.66 13.19
CA ASP A 621 10.01 -10.10 14.58
C ASP A 621 10.30 -8.87 15.46
N VAL A 622 9.30 -8.40 16.16
CA VAL A 622 9.37 -7.14 16.91
C VAL A 622 10.30 -7.23 18.10
N TYR A 623 10.23 -8.37 18.80
CA TYR A 623 11.01 -8.59 20.00
C TYR A 623 12.50 -8.81 19.70
N LYS A 624 12.83 -9.63 18.69
CA LYS A 624 14.23 -9.80 18.26
C LYS A 624 14.81 -8.49 17.75
N GLY A 625 14.02 -7.68 17.04
CA GLY A 625 14.44 -6.32 16.64
C GLY A 625 14.83 -5.47 17.85
N LEU A 626 14.06 -5.48 18.94
CA LEU A 626 14.41 -4.78 20.17
C LEU A 626 15.69 -5.32 20.81
N LEU A 627 15.87 -6.64 20.89
CA LEU A 627 17.08 -7.24 21.41
C LEU A 627 18.32 -6.81 20.60
N ASP A 628 18.23 -6.83 19.28
CA ASP A 628 19.29 -6.42 18.36
C ASP A 628 19.69 -4.94 18.56
N ILE A 629 18.70 -4.02 18.59
CA ILE A 629 18.90 -2.58 18.79
C ILE A 629 19.55 -2.28 20.15
N LEU A 630 19.19 -3.06 21.18
CA LEU A 630 19.73 -2.90 22.53
C LEU A 630 21.07 -3.62 22.72
N GLY A 631 21.58 -4.33 21.70
CA GLY A 631 22.80 -5.12 21.79
C GLY A 631 22.69 -6.32 22.75
N ILE A 632 21.45 -6.78 23.00
CA ILE A 632 21.18 -7.96 23.83
C ILE A 632 21.29 -9.18 22.91
N PRO A 633 22.16 -10.16 23.22
CA PRO A 633 22.31 -11.33 22.38
C PRO A 633 20.98 -12.06 22.16
N THR A 634 20.59 -12.22 20.88
CA THR A 634 19.40 -13.00 20.46
C THR A 634 19.70 -14.50 20.48
N SER A 635 20.96 -14.89 20.34
CA SER A 635 21.39 -16.22 20.65
C SER A 635 21.33 -16.37 22.17
N THR A 636 20.38 -17.12 22.65
CA THR A 636 20.70 -18.12 23.60
C THR A 636 21.71 -19.07 22.92
N GLU A 637 22.98 -18.68 22.82
CA GLU A 637 23.99 -19.69 23.13
C GLU A 637 23.58 -20.14 24.52
N ASN A 638 23.02 -21.30 24.54
CA ASN A 638 22.56 -22.09 25.66
C ASN A 638 23.10 -21.62 27.00
N VAL A 639 22.37 -20.76 27.72
CA VAL A 639 22.40 -20.75 29.18
C VAL A 639 21.22 -21.59 29.70
N PHE A 640 20.58 -22.36 28.84
CA PHE A 640 20.12 -23.65 29.24
C PHE A 640 21.38 -24.55 29.17
N GLU A 641 21.99 -24.93 30.29
CA GLU A 641 22.54 -26.25 30.36
C GLU A 641 21.47 -27.12 29.73
N GLU A 642 21.71 -27.58 28.48
CA GLU A 642 20.93 -28.64 27.90
C GLU A 642 20.99 -29.77 28.92
N ALA A 643 19.90 -29.95 29.68
CA ALA A 643 19.60 -31.29 30.13
C ALA A 643 19.64 -32.11 28.84
N PRO A 644 20.56 -33.09 28.73
CA PRO A 644 20.94 -33.66 27.45
C PRO A 644 19.68 -33.98 26.66
N GLN A 645 19.57 -33.49 25.39
CA GLN A 645 18.34 -33.59 24.55
C GLN A 645 17.85 -35.06 24.44
N GLU A 646 18.64 -36.02 24.83
CA GLU A 646 18.33 -37.43 24.90
C GLU A 646 17.55 -37.83 26.15
N ALA A 647 17.43 -36.99 27.20
CA ALA A 647 16.86 -37.40 28.48
C ALA A 647 15.31 -37.48 28.48
N VAL A 648 14.60 -36.63 27.66
CA VAL A 648 13.13 -36.58 27.65
C VAL A 648 12.60 -36.52 26.24
N SER A 649 11.81 -37.49 25.83
CA SER A 649 11.09 -37.54 24.55
C SER A 649 9.57 -37.52 24.77
N VAL A 650 8.84 -36.86 23.83
CA VAL A 650 7.38 -36.83 23.84
C VAL A 650 6.87 -37.34 22.48
N TYR A 651 5.96 -38.29 22.47
CA TYR A 651 5.39 -38.87 21.27
C TYR A 651 3.89 -39.18 21.43
N ALA A 652 3.13 -39.02 20.31
CA ALA A 652 1.71 -39.32 20.31
C ALA A 652 1.45 -40.81 20.56
N SER A 653 0.46 -41.11 21.40
CA SER A 653 -0.05 -42.46 21.53
C SER A 653 -0.98 -42.78 20.33
N GLY A 654 -1.24 -44.07 20.08
CA GLY A 654 -2.25 -44.48 19.08
C GLY A 654 -3.68 -44.11 19.48
N THR A 655 -3.90 -43.53 20.65
CA THR A 655 -5.22 -43.09 21.14
C THR A 655 -5.39 -41.59 20.93
N LYS A 656 -6.50 -41.17 20.35
CA LYS A 656 -6.79 -39.76 20.08
C LYS A 656 -6.70 -38.90 21.34
N GLY A 657 -5.98 -37.81 21.27
CA GLY A 657 -5.80 -36.86 22.39
C GLY A 657 -4.90 -37.37 23.50
N SER A 658 -4.10 -38.39 23.26
CA SER A 658 -3.16 -38.93 24.25
C SER A 658 -1.72 -38.97 23.73
N PHE A 659 -0.76 -38.80 24.64
CA PHE A 659 0.67 -38.83 24.33
C PHE A 659 1.45 -39.44 25.50
N HIS A 660 2.69 -39.78 25.24
CA HIS A 660 3.63 -40.28 26.24
C HIS A 660 4.80 -39.31 26.42
N VAL A 661 5.22 -39.17 27.67
CA VAL A 661 6.50 -38.54 28.05
C VAL A 661 7.42 -39.63 28.52
N ARG A 662 8.59 -39.77 27.87
CA ARG A 662 9.54 -40.84 28.16
C ARG A 662 10.91 -40.27 28.54
N TRP A 663 11.45 -40.72 29.63
CA TRP A 663 12.78 -40.40 30.15
C TRP A 663 13.78 -41.52 29.87
N ALA A 664 15.06 -41.19 29.83
CA ALA A 664 16.14 -42.21 29.78
C ALA A 664 16.23 -43.04 31.07
N GLU A 665 15.97 -42.40 32.21
CA GLU A 665 15.90 -43.01 33.55
C GLU A 665 14.63 -42.58 34.26
N VAL A 666 14.18 -43.29 35.29
CA VAL A 666 12.97 -42.90 36.04
C VAL A 666 13.21 -41.55 36.69
N PRO A 667 12.44 -40.51 36.32
CA PRO A 667 12.65 -39.18 36.85
C PRO A 667 12.26 -39.09 38.33
N GLY A 668 12.72 -38.05 39.01
CA GLY A 668 12.18 -37.63 40.29
C GLY A 668 10.75 -37.06 40.14
N SER A 669 10.36 -36.16 41.01
CA SER A 669 9.08 -35.43 40.79
C SER A 669 9.18 -34.51 39.60
N PHE A 670 8.07 -34.38 38.83
CA PHE A 670 7.96 -33.47 37.72
C PHE A 670 6.53 -32.91 37.61
N SER A 671 6.36 -31.81 36.91
CA SER A 671 5.04 -31.29 36.51
C SER A 671 4.92 -31.26 35.00
N ILE A 672 3.71 -31.56 34.47
CA ILE A 672 3.39 -31.45 33.05
C ILE A 672 2.32 -30.39 32.90
N HIS A 673 2.53 -29.45 31.99
CA HIS A 673 1.54 -28.47 31.58
C HIS A 673 1.34 -28.55 30.05
N VAL A 674 0.09 -28.59 29.59
CA VAL A 674 -0.24 -28.68 28.17
C VAL A 674 -1.07 -27.48 27.77
N HIS A 675 -0.65 -26.83 26.69
CA HIS A 675 -1.33 -25.69 26.11
C HIS A 675 -1.70 -25.98 24.65
N ASP A 676 -2.84 -25.47 24.22
CA ASP A 676 -3.18 -25.50 22.79
C ASP A 676 -2.40 -24.40 22.03
N ALA A 677 -2.55 -24.36 20.71
CA ALA A 677 -1.89 -23.39 19.85
C ALA A 677 -2.31 -21.92 20.10
N SER A 678 -3.33 -21.68 20.94
CA SER A 678 -3.75 -20.36 21.38
C SER A 678 -3.14 -19.96 22.73
N GLY A 679 -2.29 -20.81 23.32
CA GLY A 679 -1.72 -20.62 24.67
C GLY A 679 -2.69 -20.96 25.81
N ARG A 680 -3.90 -21.47 25.50
CA ARG A 680 -4.86 -21.86 26.53
C ARG A 680 -4.37 -23.12 27.24
N HIS A 681 -4.27 -23.06 28.57
CA HIS A 681 -3.92 -24.21 29.42
C HIS A 681 -5.05 -25.25 29.35
N LEU A 682 -4.71 -26.48 28.99
CA LEU A 682 -5.65 -27.61 28.83
C LEU A 682 -5.49 -28.68 29.90
N TYR A 683 -4.26 -28.86 30.36
CA TYR A 683 -3.92 -29.93 31.33
C TYR A 683 -2.73 -29.50 32.18
N GLY A 684 -2.78 -29.83 33.45
CA GLY A 684 -1.67 -29.66 34.37
C GLY A 684 -1.71 -30.73 35.44
N GLU A 685 -0.58 -31.42 35.66
CA GLU A 685 -0.43 -32.46 36.68
C GLU A 685 0.97 -32.43 37.27
N LYS A 686 1.05 -32.61 38.57
CA LYS A 686 2.29 -32.83 39.28
C LYS A 686 2.41 -34.29 39.68
N VAL A 687 3.51 -34.94 39.33
CA VAL A 687 3.81 -36.35 39.63
C VAL A 687 4.97 -36.39 40.59
N ASP A 688 4.74 -36.80 41.85
CA ASP A 688 5.75 -36.77 42.91
C ASP A 688 6.62 -38.03 42.96
N SER A 689 6.18 -39.15 42.38
CA SER A 689 6.94 -40.42 42.39
C SER A 689 6.52 -41.29 41.21
N PRO A 690 7.02 -41.03 39.99
CA PRO A 690 6.68 -41.83 38.83
C PRO A 690 7.24 -43.27 38.98
N ALA A 691 6.41 -44.24 38.59
CA ALA A 691 6.76 -45.68 38.70
C ALA A 691 7.46 -46.21 37.43
N SER A 692 7.59 -45.41 36.38
CA SER A 692 8.10 -45.84 35.07
C SER A 692 8.84 -44.68 34.36
N VAL A 693 9.73 -45.06 33.45
CA VAL A 693 10.37 -44.12 32.49
C VAL A 693 9.41 -43.59 31.42
N ASP A 694 8.21 -44.16 31.32
CA ASP A 694 7.21 -43.81 30.29
C ASP A 694 5.90 -43.43 30.99
N TYR A 695 5.50 -42.18 30.87
CA TYR A 695 4.31 -41.62 31.51
C TYR A 695 3.28 -41.24 30.48
N ALA A 696 2.08 -41.82 30.55
CA ALA A 696 1.00 -41.59 29.63
C ALA A 696 0.10 -40.42 30.09
N VAL A 697 -0.15 -39.45 29.21
CA VAL A 697 -1.04 -38.32 29.44
C VAL A 697 -2.24 -38.41 28.47
N SER A 698 -3.45 -38.21 29.00
CA SER A 698 -4.65 -38.16 28.21
C SER A 698 -5.39 -36.84 28.41
N LEU A 699 -5.55 -36.09 27.33
CA LEU A 699 -6.29 -34.81 27.29
C LEU A 699 -7.78 -35.03 27.00
N GLY A 700 -8.21 -36.29 26.81
CA GLY A 700 -9.60 -36.62 26.45
C GLY A 700 -9.95 -36.22 25.02
N ASN A 701 -11.11 -35.61 24.84
CA ASN A 701 -11.63 -35.31 23.50
C ASN A 701 -11.14 -33.93 23.03
N VAL A 702 -9.89 -33.84 22.61
CA VAL A 702 -9.31 -32.61 22.04
C VAL A 702 -9.42 -32.58 20.52
N GLN A 703 -9.44 -31.37 19.94
CA GLN A 703 -9.47 -31.20 18.48
C GLN A 703 -8.10 -31.59 17.89
N PRO A 704 -8.05 -32.17 16.68
CA PRO A 704 -6.78 -32.38 16.00
C PRO A 704 -6.02 -31.05 15.83
N GLY A 705 -4.77 -31.01 16.31
CA GLY A 705 -4.01 -29.76 16.27
C GLY A 705 -2.60 -29.90 16.85
N VAL A 706 -1.94 -28.77 17.00
CA VAL A 706 -0.62 -28.66 17.63
C VAL A 706 -0.79 -28.26 19.09
N TYR A 707 -0.07 -28.96 19.98
CA TYR A 707 -0.06 -28.73 21.40
C TYR A 707 1.36 -28.54 21.90
N PHE A 708 1.52 -27.66 22.88
CA PHE A 708 2.80 -27.37 23.54
C PHE A 708 2.78 -28.00 24.93
N ILE A 709 3.81 -28.76 25.23
CA ILE A 709 3.98 -29.50 26.47
C ILE A 709 5.19 -28.94 27.19
N GLN A 710 4.96 -28.37 28.34
CA GLN A 710 5.99 -27.94 29.27
C GLN A 710 6.13 -28.99 30.37
N ILE A 711 7.34 -29.41 30.63
CA ILE A 711 7.68 -30.41 31.68
C ILE A 711 8.69 -29.77 32.62
N ASP A 712 8.27 -29.49 33.83
CA ASP A 712 9.13 -28.92 34.87
C ASP A 712 9.66 -30.03 35.76
N THR A 713 10.98 -30.12 35.87
CA THR A 713 11.71 -31.10 36.72
C THR A 713 12.59 -30.36 37.74
N ALA A 714 13.19 -31.08 38.67
CA ALA A 714 14.17 -30.49 39.59
C ALA A 714 15.43 -29.97 38.88
N GLU A 715 15.70 -30.44 37.66
CA GLU A 715 16.87 -30.09 36.84
C GLU A 715 16.59 -28.98 35.82
N GLY A 716 15.34 -28.54 35.68
CA GLY A 716 14.91 -27.48 34.76
C GLY A 716 13.62 -27.80 34.03
N THR A 717 13.24 -26.88 33.11
CA THR A 717 12.02 -26.97 32.27
C THR A 717 12.36 -27.49 30.88
N VAL A 718 11.61 -28.48 30.40
CA VAL A 718 11.68 -29.02 29.03
C VAL A 718 10.40 -28.70 28.30
N GLU A 719 10.50 -28.07 27.14
CA GLU A 719 9.37 -27.81 26.27
C GLU A 719 9.39 -28.72 25.05
N ARG A 720 8.23 -29.22 24.67
CA ARG A 720 8.06 -30.08 23.50
C ARG A 720 6.77 -29.68 22.75
N LYS A 721 6.80 -29.88 21.45
CA LYS A 721 5.66 -29.65 20.56
C LYS A 721 5.17 -30.99 20.02
N ILE A 722 3.88 -31.26 20.12
CA ILE A 722 3.28 -32.49 19.60
C ILE A 722 2.05 -32.20 18.76
N ARG A 723 1.77 -33.04 17.79
CA ARG A 723 0.53 -33.02 17.03
C ARG A 723 -0.35 -34.19 17.49
N LEU A 724 -1.55 -33.88 17.98
CA LEU A 724 -2.53 -34.85 18.45
C LEU A 724 -3.78 -34.85 17.58
#